data_8b881487b067e6c87b12850dc87d7115
#
_entry.id   8b881487b067e6c87b12850dc87d7115
#
_cell.length_a   1.000
_cell.length_b   1.000
_cell.length_c   1.000
_cell.angle_alpha   90.00
_cell.angle_beta   90.00
_cell.angle_gamma   90.00
#
_symmetry.space_group_name_H-M   'P 1'
#
loop_
_entity.id
_entity.type
_entity.pdbx_description
1 polymer ?
#
loop_
_entity_poly.entity_id
_entity_poly.type
_entity_poly.pdbx_seq_one_letter_code
_entity_poly.pdbx_strand_id
1 'polypeptide(L)'
;MIELRDYQKKAVRELKQKMIDMLNDSEDRQKLIFKAPTGAGKTVMVSTLLDELTRDLPMNGQCRYSRVAWVWIAPNKLHQQSYRSMRNFFSERRSLRPVMFDECDHVDGLHPGDVLFLNWESINKDNAVMIRDNEQNRTLYELIRKTKIEQHLPVVVIIDEEHMFAGRNAKKSEMVLQAIQPHIELRVSATPVTQSYHAVLVKRQDVINEEMIKNGIELNPNVKSSKEQSELTVNQRLLKKALEKRKELAEAYKEYGINPLLLIQLPNDSSESMSSKDKTIAEEMQAYLEQVCDISVANGRLAVWLSKDKSPNLQNITHPDDITEVLLFKQAIALGWDCPRASVLLIFRELQSMTFTTQTVGRILRMPEQHFYKNDILNYGYVYTDLSADMISIVGDDMNYISTLYANRKKDLPNITLRSYYTDKHGATRNRLGSQFRSIFYKTMEREWEQNPLLLFSAEDFFEDDGETENADETKKKEADMDAKIKLNRYNAKRHGVQTDVSRILVAIPKDTPLTGDSGIVEITDKARLALNASELQNLFTLFCRKNVGGFSKFDSTPVLQGAIESALEEYLQVFSMDVPKVVLYHQNRPRFEELIRKALVTYEATLKKNAKEVSMEYQQSVWQVPETRLYNAAMVRTTEGEIFNHALYPYFEQITASRPEQEFARWLDDKMEYVEWWYKNGDEGKQHFAVPYTDSGSRKRCFYVDFIVRLKSGTICLFDTKTKGSDADAPEKNNALLDYISSYQATGKKIVGGVLIKDEGTSNWYYPGGVIENTDNIDGWSALHLEAL
;
A
#
# COMPACT_ATOMS: atom_id res chain seq x y z
N MET A 1 4.09 18.78 -0.41
CA MET A 1 5.32 18.05 0.00
C MET A 1 4.89 16.63 0.33
N ILE A 2 5.62 15.60 -0.10
CA ILE A 2 5.33 14.22 0.30
C ILE A 2 5.62 14.13 1.80
N GLU A 3 4.64 13.77 2.59
CA GLU A 3 4.84 13.48 3.98
C GLU A 3 5.17 12.00 4.13
N LEU A 4 6.44 11.70 4.36
CA LEU A 4 6.89 10.35 4.60
C LEU A 4 6.38 9.83 5.93
N ARG A 5 6.09 8.53 6.00
CA ARG A 5 5.85 7.80 7.25
C ARG A 5 7.13 7.71 8.07
N ASP A 6 7.03 7.47 9.36
CA ASP A 6 8.21 7.51 10.24
C ASP A 6 9.25 6.45 9.89
N TYR A 7 8.82 5.23 9.53
CA TYR A 7 9.75 4.21 9.03
C TYR A 7 10.41 4.63 7.70
N GLN A 8 9.69 5.35 6.84
CA GLN A 8 10.24 5.84 5.57
C GLN A 8 11.28 6.94 5.82
N LYS A 9 10.99 7.88 6.72
CA LYS A 9 11.97 8.91 7.14
C LYS A 9 13.24 8.28 7.70
N LYS A 10 13.06 7.24 8.54
CA LYS A 10 14.18 6.50 9.12
C LYS A 10 15.01 5.83 8.02
N ALA A 11 14.37 5.09 7.13
CA ALA A 11 15.05 4.39 6.04
C ALA A 11 15.79 5.36 5.09
N VAL A 12 15.16 6.49 4.71
CA VAL A 12 15.79 7.53 3.88
C VAL A 12 17.03 8.12 4.57
N ARG A 13 16.94 8.40 5.87
CA ARG A 13 18.08 8.92 6.65
C ARG A 13 19.23 7.92 6.69
N GLU A 14 18.96 6.65 6.94
CA GLU A 14 19.97 5.59 6.98
C GLU A 14 20.62 5.38 5.60
N LEU A 15 19.82 5.36 4.53
CA LEU A 15 20.30 5.26 3.16
C LEU A 15 21.21 6.45 2.81
N LYS A 16 20.77 7.66 3.15
CA LYS A 16 21.50 8.89 2.89
C LYS A 16 22.87 8.90 3.58
N GLN A 17 22.91 8.53 4.86
CA GLN A 17 24.17 8.46 5.60
C GLN A 17 25.12 7.45 4.96
N LYS A 18 24.65 6.22 4.71
CA LYS A 18 25.48 5.19 4.06
C LYS A 18 25.97 5.61 2.67
N MET A 19 25.14 6.26 1.86
CA MET A 19 25.56 6.74 0.55
C MET A 19 26.61 7.84 0.64
N ILE A 20 26.52 8.75 1.59
CA ILE A 20 27.56 9.78 1.84
C ILE A 20 28.87 9.11 2.25
N ASP A 21 28.81 8.13 3.16
CA ASP A 21 30.00 7.39 3.59
C ASP A 21 30.66 6.66 2.40
N MET A 22 29.85 5.99 1.56
CA MET A 22 30.31 5.29 0.37
C MET A 22 30.83 6.23 -0.73
N LEU A 23 30.26 7.44 -0.86
CA LEU A 23 30.78 8.46 -1.78
C LEU A 23 32.16 8.99 -1.35
N ASN A 24 32.47 8.92 -0.07
CA ASN A 24 33.80 9.31 0.46
C ASN A 24 34.85 8.23 0.30
N ASP A 25 34.42 6.97 0.11
CA ASP A 25 35.34 5.88 -0.15
C ASP A 25 35.92 5.96 -1.57
N SER A 26 37.12 5.43 -1.74
CA SER A 26 37.77 5.34 -3.03
C SER A 26 37.44 4.08 -3.81
N GLU A 27 36.70 3.14 -3.20
CA GLU A 27 36.32 1.90 -3.82
C GLU A 27 35.20 2.12 -4.85
N ASP A 28 35.40 1.63 -6.07
CA ASP A 28 34.38 1.65 -7.10
C ASP A 28 33.47 0.42 -7.00
N ARG A 29 32.22 0.58 -7.49
CA ARG A 29 31.19 -0.46 -7.55
C ARG A 29 30.78 -1.01 -6.18
N GLN A 30 30.72 -0.15 -5.20
CA GLN A 30 30.19 -0.49 -3.90
C GLN A 30 28.68 -0.83 -4.00
N LYS A 31 28.24 -1.82 -3.24
CA LYS A 31 26.86 -2.30 -3.27
C LYS A 31 26.13 -1.91 -1.98
N LEU A 32 25.06 -1.13 -2.12
CA LEU A 32 24.13 -0.80 -1.04
C LEU A 32 22.80 -1.51 -1.29
N ILE A 33 22.38 -2.36 -0.34
CA ILE A 33 21.12 -3.08 -0.44
C ILE A 33 20.04 -2.32 0.30
N PHE A 34 18.93 -2.09 -0.39
CA PHE A 34 17.71 -1.57 0.22
C PHE A 34 16.60 -2.61 0.15
N LYS A 35 16.34 -3.27 1.28
CA LYS A 35 15.27 -4.24 1.43
C LYS A 35 14.06 -3.60 2.09
N ALA A 36 12.91 -3.60 1.42
CA ALA A 36 11.65 -3.15 1.99
C ALA A 36 10.48 -3.96 1.42
N PRO A 37 9.45 -4.27 2.23
CA PRO A 37 8.29 -5.04 1.78
C PRO A 37 7.60 -4.44 0.56
N THR A 38 6.87 -5.29 -0.19
CA THR A 38 5.97 -4.80 -1.24
C THR A 38 4.88 -3.93 -0.60
N GLY A 39 4.61 -2.77 -1.19
CA GLY A 39 3.67 -1.80 -0.61
C GLY A 39 4.28 -0.81 0.39
N ALA A 40 5.54 -0.97 0.81
CA ALA A 40 6.21 -0.06 1.74
C ALA A 40 6.59 1.32 1.13
N GLY A 41 6.39 1.54 -0.16
CA GLY A 41 6.74 2.81 -0.82
C GLY A 41 8.22 2.92 -1.19
N LYS A 42 8.87 1.83 -1.62
CA LYS A 42 10.28 1.81 -2.06
C LYS A 42 10.63 2.94 -3.02
N THR A 43 9.85 3.08 -4.09
CA THR A 43 10.06 4.12 -5.11
C THR A 43 10.01 5.53 -4.51
N VAL A 44 9.10 5.78 -3.58
CA VAL A 44 8.95 7.07 -2.88
C VAL A 44 10.18 7.35 -2.02
N MET A 45 10.62 6.36 -1.24
CA MET A 45 11.79 6.49 -0.37
C MET A 45 13.06 6.74 -1.18
N VAL A 46 13.28 5.99 -2.26
CA VAL A 46 14.45 6.18 -3.12
C VAL A 46 14.37 7.54 -3.83
N SER A 47 13.24 7.93 -4.39
CA SER A 47 13.11 9.24 -5.02
C SER A 47 13.37 10.39 -4.05
N THR A 48 12.89 10.27 -2.80
CA THR A 48 13.18 11.27 -1.76
C THR A 48 14.66 11.29 -1.39
N LEU A 49 15.29 10.12 -1.29
CA LEU A 49 16.73 10.00 -1.07
C LEU A 49 17.55 10.75 -2.14
N LEU A 50 17.21 10.54 -3.43
CA LEU A 50 17.89 11.21 -4.53
C LEU A 50 17.69 12.73 -4.47
N ASP A 51 16.48 13.19 -4.19
CA ASP A 51 16.16 14.62 -4.03
C ASP A 51 16.97 15.26 -2.89
N GLU A 52 17.00 14.60 -1.72
CA GLU A 52 17.74 15.09 -0.57
C GLU A 52 19.24 15.11 -0.84
N LEU A 53 19.81 14.04 -1.39
CA LEU A 53 21.24 14.00 -1.71
C LEU A 53 21.61 15.05 -2.75
N THR A 54 20.82 15.22 -3.80
CA THR A 54 21.09 16.22 -4.84
C THR A 54 21.10 17.64 -4.29
N ARG A 55 20.26 17.93 -3.29
CA ARG A 55 20.23 19.25 -2.63
C ARG A 55 21.34 19.43 -1.61
N ASP A 56 21.64 18.40 -0.83
CA ASP A 56 22.45 18.53 0.36
C ASP A 56 23.95 18.28 0.10
N LEU A 57 24.31 17.47 -0.91
CA LEU A 57 25.70 17.21 -1.27
C LEU A 57 26.49 18.50 -1.61
N PRO A 58 25.94 19.47 -2.37
CA PRO A 58 26.68 20.73 -2.64
C PRO A 58 27.00 21.52 -1.39
N MET A 59 26.25 21.35 -0.31
CA MET A 59 26.45 22.05 0.97
C MET A 59 27.27 21.23 1.97
N ASN A 60 27.53 19.96 1.67
CA ASN A 60 28.27 19.05 2.54
C ASN A 60 29.77 19.12 2.23
N GLY A 61 30.48 20.02 2.91
CA GLY A 61 31.92 20.17 2.75
C GLY A 61 32.75 18.95 3.18
N GLN A 62 32.17 17.93 3.76
CA GLN A 62 32.84 16.69 4.17
C GLN A 62 32.73 15.59 3.12
N CYS A 63 31.83 15.73 2.12
CA CYS A 63 31.71 14.78 1.06
C CYS A 63 32.68 15.04 -0.09
N ARG A 64 33.37 14.00 -0.55
CA ARG A 64 34.33 14.07 -1.67
C ARG A 64 33.68 14.60 -2.96
N TYR A 65 32.41 14.24 -3.17
CA TYR A 65 31.63 14.64 -4.34
C TYR A 65 30.49 15.56 -3.93
N SER A 66 30.47 16.75 -4.49
CA SER A 66 29.37 17.72 -4.28
C SER A 66 28.16 17.48 -5.17
N ARG A 67 28.29 16.64 -6.18
CA ARG A 67 27.25 16.37 -7.19
C ARG A 67 27.36 14.95 -7.71
N VAL A 68 26.25 14.38 -8.16
CA VAL A 68 26.13 12.98 -8.61
C VAL A 68 25.20 12.91 -9.82
N ALA A 69 25.45 11.98 -10.72
CA ALA A 69 24.51 11.58 -11.77
C ALA A 69 23.84 10.26 -11.40
N TRP A 70 22.51 10.18 -11.62
CA TRP A 70 21.69 9.05 -11.24
C TRP A 70 21.24 8.25 -12.47
N VAL A 71 21.35 6.94 -12.39
CA VAL A 71 20.82 6.02 -13.41
C VAL A 71 19.87 5.02 -12.73
N TRP A 72 18.60 5.02 -13.12
CA TRP A 72 17.57 4.13 -12.58
C TRP A 72 17.25 3.05 -13.60
N ILE A 73 17.59 1.82 -13.28
CA ILE A 73 17.34 0.66 -14.12
C ILE A 73 16.23 -0.17 -13.49
N ALA A 74 15.20 -0.49 -14.28
CA ALA A 74 14.10 -1.33 -13.85
C ALA A 74 13.60 -2.25 -14.96
N PRO A 75 13.07 -3.45 -14.63
CA PRO A 75 12.55 -4.39 -15.61
C PRO A 75 11.22 -3.95 -16.21
N ASN A 76 10.91 -4.46 -17.38
CA ASN A 76 9.66 -4.24 -18.09
C ASN A 76 9.30 -2.75 -18.24
N LYS A 77 8.05 -2.39 -17.90
CA LYS A 77 7.57 -1.00 -17.93
C LYS A 77 7.73 -0.25 -16.59
N LEU A 78 8.37 -0.87 -15.58
CA LEU A 78 8.56 -0.26 -14.26
C LEU A 78 9.37 1.04 -14.35
N HIS A 79 10.39 1.10 -15.20
CA HIS A 79 11.17 2.32 -15.42
C HIS A 79 10.27 3.50 -15.84
N GLN A 80 9.25 3.26 -16.68
CA GLN A 80 8.30 4.31 -17.11
C GLN A 80 7.38 4.73 -15.95
N GLN A 81 6.98 3.79 -15.10
CA GLN A 81 6.18 4.11 -13.91
C GLN A 81 6.99 4.95 -12.92
N SER A 82 8.21 4.55 -12.64
CA SER A 82 9.12 5.28 -11.74
C SER A 82 9.46 6.67 -12.31
N TYR A 83 9.71 6.78 -13.61
CA TYR A 83 9.89 8.04 -14.32
C TYR A 83 8.68 8.98 -14.15
N ARG A 84 7.46 8.47 -14.46
CA ARG A 84 6.22 9.24 -14.32
C ARG A 84 5.96 9.64 -12.88
N SER A 85 6.16 8.71 -11.95
CA SER A 85 6.03 8.98 -10.52
C SER A 85 6.99 10.06 -10.06
N MET A 86 8.27 9.97 -10.41
CA MET A 86 9.25 11.00 -10.05
C MET A 86 8.89 12.34 -10.67
N ARG A 87 8.54 12.37 -11.94
CA ARG A 87 8.12 13.59 -12.64
C ARG A 87 6.88 14.23 -12.00
N ASN A 88 5.93 13.42 -11.56
CA ASN A 88 4.71 13.91 -10.94
C ASN A 88 4.93 14.38 -9.50
N PHE A 89 5.78 13.71 -8.74
CA PHE A 89 5.96 13.98 -7.32
C PHE A 89 7.01 15.04 -7.01
N PHE A 90 8.02 15.18 -7.87
CA PHE A 90 9.12 16.12 -7.70
C PHE A 90 9.11 17.26 -8.73
N SER A 91 8.05 17.41 -9.52
CA SER A 91 7.94 18.46 -10.53
C SER A 91 8.01 19.91 -9.97
N GLU A 92 7.68 20.09 -8.69
CA GLU A 92 7.81 21.38 -7.98
C GLU A 92 9.22 21.64 -7.47
N ARG A 93 10.09 20.62 -7.47
CA ARG A 93 11.47 20.72 -7.02
C ARG A 93 12.38 20.64 -8.23
N ARG A 94 13.20 21.66 -8.41
CA ARG A 94 14.18 21.74 -9.52
C ARG A 94 15.44 20.91 -9.26
N SER A 95 15.55 20.20 -8.14
CA SER A 95 16.74 19.43 -7.77
C SER A 95 16.95 18.21 -8.65
N LEU A 96 15.86 17.51 -9.03
CA LEU A 96 15.90 16.33 -9.88
C LEU A 96 15.29 16.61 -11.25
N ARG A 97 15.94 16.11 -12.29
CA ARG A 97 15.46 16.10 -13.67
C ARG A 97 15.34 14.66 -14.17
N PRO A 98 14.15 14.03 -14.04
CA PRO A 98 13.94 12.72 -14.65
C PRO A 98 14.04 12.81 -16.16
N VAL A 99 14.83 11.94 -16.78
CA VAL A 99 15.03 11.91 -18.23
C VAL A 99 15.01 10.48 -18.74
N MET A 100 14.47 10.31 -19.96
CA MET A 100 14.63 9.09 -20.72
C MET A 100 15.87 9.18 -21.60
N PHE A 101 16.35 8.06 -22.13
CA PHE A 101 17.58 8.02 -22.92
C PHE A 101 17.59 9.00 -24.11
N ASP A 102 16.46 9.11 -24.79
CA ASP A 102 16.30 10.00 -25.95
C ASP A 102 16.18 11.50 -25.55
N GLU A 103 15.94 11.79 -24.28
CA GLU A 103 15.84 13.14 -23.72
C GLU A 103 17.18 13.65 -23.17
N CYS A 104 18.20 12.79 -23.13
CA CYS A 104 19.51 13.14 -22.61
C CYS A 104 20.32 14.04 -23.56
N ASP A 105 21.18 14.84 -22.95
CA ASP A 105 22.25 15.52 -23.68
C ASP A 105 23.36 14.51 -24.03
N HIS A 106 23.39 14.06 -25.27
CA HIS A 106 24.40 13.15 -25.75
C HIS A 106 25.72 13.82 -26.12
N VAL A 107 25.79 15.14 -26.08
CA VAL A 107 27.01 15.90 -26.35
C VAL A 107 27.88 15.95 -25.09
N ASP A 108 27.30 16.39 -23.96
CA ASP A 108 28.06 16.66 -22.73
C ASP A 108 27.91 15.58 -21.65
N GLY A 109 26.98 14.64 -21.82
CA GLY A 109 26.65 13.61 -20.82
C GLY A 109 25.50 14.01 -19.89
N LEU A 110 25.34 13.27 -18.79
CA LEU A 110 24.33 13.60 -17.77
C LEU A 110 24.80 14.79 -16.95
N HIS A 111 23.87 15.68 -16.65
CA HIS A 111 24.09 16.84 -15.79
C HIS A 111 23.75 16.53 -14.32
N PRO A 112 24.26 17.35 -13.38
CA PRO A 112 23.91 17.20 -11.97
C PRO A 112 22.40 17.26 -11.73
N GLY A 113 21.87 16.26 -11.02
CA GLY A 113 20.44 16.14 -10.77
C GLY A 113 19.66 15.37 -11.84
N ASP A 114 20.30 14.97 -12.95
CA ASP A 114 19.67 14.08 -13.91
C ASP A 114 19.47 12.69 -13.32
N VAL A 115 18.27 12.14 -13.52
CA VAL A 115 17.92 10.77 -13.22
C VAL A 115 17.54 10.07 -14.52
N LEU A 116 18.48 9.33 -15.09
CA LEU A 116 18.26 8.59 -16.33
C LEU A 116 17.51 7.30 -16.06
N PHE A 117 16.31 7.15 -16.65
CA PHE A 117 15.51 5.94 -16.53
C PHE A 117 15.74 5.00 -17.70
N LEU A 118 16.09 3.74 -17.39
CA LEU A 118 16.39 2.71 -18.37
C LEU A 118 15.56 1.45 -18.16
N ASN A 119 15.14 0.87 -19.27
CA ASN A 119 14.55 -0.45 -19.27
C ASN A 119 15.67 -1.50 -19.33
N TRP A 120 15.59 -2.49 -18.42
CA TRP A 120 16.58 -3.55 -18.37
C TRP A 120 16.65 -4.36 -19.68
N GLU A 121 15.51 -4.72 -20.25
CA GLU A 121 15.43 -5.51 -21.48
C GLU A 121 15.97 -4.76 -22.70
N SER A 122 16.03 -3.44 -22.64
CA SER A 122 16.59 -2.60 -23.71
C SER A 122 18.12 -2.50 -23.68
N ILE A 123 18.74 -2.75 -22.51
CA ILE A 123 20.19 -2.66 -22.33
C ILE A 123 20.85 -4.04 -22.17
N ASN A 124 20.08 -5.11 -22.08
CA ASN A 124 20.58 -6.48 -21.86
C ASN A 124 20.56 -7.34 -23.13
N LYS A 125 20.38 -6.77 -24.31
CA LYS A 125 20.39 -7.49 -25.60
C LYS A 125 21.64 -7.11 -26.37
N ASP A 126 22.34 -8.13 -26.94
CA ASP A 126 23.59 -7.92 -27.66
C ASP A 126 23.45 -6.99 -28.90
N ASN A 127 22.23 -6.83 -29.41
CA ASN A 127 21.87 -5.95 -30.52
C ASN A 127 21.04 -4.74 -30.11
N ALA A 128 21.04 -4.38 -28.82
CA ALA A 128 20.28 -3.22 -28.37
C ALA A 128 20.83 -1.92 -28.96
N VAL A 129 19.98 -1.10 -29.54
CA VAL A 129 20.34 0.19 -30.19
C VAL A 129 21.07 1.12 -29.22
N MET A 130 20.74 1.07 -27.93
CA MET A 130 21.36 1.88 -26.88
C MET A 130 22.78 1.44 -26.50
N ILE A 131 23.19 0.23 -26.89
CA ILE A 131 24.49 -0.34 -26.49
C ILE A 131 25.42 -0.46 -27.69
N ARG A 132 24.89 -0.70 -28.86
CA ARG A 132 25.67 -0.94 -30.09
C ARG A 132 26.22 0.39 -30.61
N ASP A 133 27.52 0.40 -30.93
CA ASP A 133 28.16 1.54 -31.59
C ASP A 133 27.40 1.92 -32.86
N ASN A 134 27.04 3.16 -32.96
CA ASN A 134 26.38 3.72 -34.12
C ASN A 134 27.15 4.93 -34.66
N GLU A 135 26.89 5.31 -35.90
CA GLU A 135 27.59 6.43 -36.56
C GLU A 135 27.44 7.78 -35.84
N GLN A 136 26.48 7.86 -34.94
CA GLN A 136 26.23 9.09 -34.15
C GLN A 136 26.85 9.06 -32.76
N ASN A 137 27.54 7.99 -32.36
CA ASN A 137 28.11 7.76 -31.02
C ASN A 137 27.10 7.99 -29.86
N ARG A 138 25.83 7.73 -30.12
CA ARG A 138 24.77 7.87 -29.11
C ARG A 138 24.50 6.55 -28.43
N THR A 139 25.43 6.11 -27.62
CA THR A 139 25.29 4.88 -26.84
C THR A 139 25.24 5.19 -25.34
N LEU A 140 24.66 4.27 -24.55
CA LEU A 140 24.63 4.38 -23.11
C LEU A 140 26.05 4.50 -22.53
N TYR A 141 26.98 3.69 -23.04
CA TYR A 141 28.34 3.70 -22.51
C TYR A 141 29.08 5.00 -22.81
N GLU A 142 28.86 5.57 -24.00
CA GLU A 142 29.43 6.87 -24.34
C GLU A 142 28.82 8.01 -23.51
N LEU A 143 27.51 7.97 -23.29
CA LEU A 143 26.81 8.93 -22.38
C LEU A 143 27.41 8.88 -20.96
N ILE A 144 27.58 7.66 -20.40
CA ILE A 144 28.18 7.47 -19.08
C ILE A 144 29.64 7.89 -19.05
N ARG A 145 30.42 7.58 -20.10
CA ARG A 145 31.83 8.00 -20.22
C ARG A 145 31.94 9.52 -20.16
N LYS A 146 31.16 10.23 -20.97
CA LYS A 146 31.13 11.69 -20.97
C LYS A 146 30.74 12.26 -19.61
N THR A 147 29.70 11.72 -18.98
CA THR A 147 29.28 12.10 -17.62
C THR A 147 30.42 12.05 -16.62
N LYS A 148 31.24 10.99 -16.68
CA LYS A 148 32.37 10.83 -15.75
C LYS A 148 33.55 11.72 -16.10
N ILE A 149 33.91 11.85 -17.38
CA ILE A 149 35.10 12.53 -17.83
C ILE A 149 34.86 14.03 -17.99
N GLU A 150 33.79 14.43 -18.64
CA GLU A 150 33.51 15.83 -18.99
C GLU A 150 32.79 16.57 -17.88
N GLN A 151 31.78 15.90 -17.25
CA GLN A 151 31.06 16.48 -16.13
C GLN A 151 31.74 16.21 -14.77
N HIS A 152 32.73 15.33 -14.71
CA HIS A 152 33.39 14.89 -13.47
C HIS A 152 32.42 14.39 -12.39
N LEU A 153 31.32 13.73 -12.80
CA LEU A 153 30.29 13.23 -11.90
C LEU A 153 30.47 11.74 -11.62
N PRO A 154 30.46 11.31 -10.35
CA PRO A 154 30.29 9.90 -10.03
C PRO A 154 28.89 9.47 -10.45
N VAL A 155 28.81 8.26 -10.99
CA VAL A 155 27.52 7.66 -11.42
C VAL A 155 27.06 6.70 -10.35
N VAL A 156 25.84 6.91 -9.85
CA VAL A 156 25.15 5.98 -8.96
C VAL A 156 24.04 5.29 -9.72
N VAL A 157 24.06 3.97 -9.71
CA VAL A 157 23.04 3.14 -10.37
C VAL A 157 22.04 2.63 -9.35
N ILE A 158 20.77 2.91 -9.55
CA ILE A 158 19.65 2.34 -8.82
C ILE A 158 19.13 1.13 -9.62
N ILE A 159 19.14 -0.05 -9.02
CA ILE A 159 18.66 -1.29 -9.60
C ILE A 159 17.37 -1.66 -8.90
N ASP A 160 16.25 -1.31 -9.51
CA ASP A 160 14.92 -1.59 -8.97
C ASP A 160 14.49 -3.02 -9.32
N GLU A 161 13.83 -3.70 -8.37
CA GLU A 161 13.50 -5.13 -8.43
C GLU A 161 14.74 -6.02 -8.72
N GLU A 162 15.80 -5.80 -7.97
CA GLU A 162 17.14 -6.40 -8.10
C GLU A 162 17.12 -7.91 -8.33
N HIS A 163 16.19 -8.64 -7.71
CA HIS A 163 16.07 -10.10 -7.88
C HIS A 163 15.83 -10.53 -9.32
N MET A 164 15.31 -9.66 -10.19
CA MET A 164 15.13 -9.95 -11.62
C MET A 164 16.44 -9.97 -12.41
N PHE A 165 17.48 -9.37 -11.84
CA PHE A 165 18.83 -9.33 -12.43
C PHE A 165 19.65 -10.58 -12.10
N ALA A 166 19.12 -11.44 -11.22
CA ALA A 166 19.73 -12.73 -10.88
C ALA A 166 19.31 -13.86 -11.86
N GLY A 167 19.94 -15.00 -11.78
CA GLY A 167 19.58 -16.18 -12.57
C GLY A 167 20.20 -16.19 -13.95
N ARG A 168 19.43 -16.59 -14.97
CA ARG A 168 19.93 -16.79 -16.36
C ARG A 168 20.55 -15.54 -16.98
N ASN A 169 20.13 -14.37 -16.56
CA ASN A 169 20.60 -13.08 -17.05
C ASN A 169 21.73 -12.47 -16.21
N ALA A 170 22.13 -13.10 -15.12
CA ALA A 170 23.12 -12.53 -14.18
C ALA A 170 24.44 -12.14 -14.85
N LYS A 171 24.96 -12.96 -15.78
CA LYS A 171 26.20 -12.67 -16.51
C LYS A 171 26.07 -11.41 -17.38
N LYS A 172 24.96 -11.27 -18.11
CA LYS A 172 24.73 -10.09 -18.97
C LYS A 172 24.52 -8.83 -18.12
N SER A 173 23.81 -8.96 -17.00
CA SER A 173 23.64 -7.88 -16.03
C SER A 173 24.98 -7.39 -15.54
N GLU A 174 25.84 -8.30 -15.16
CA GLU A 174 27.16 -7.98 -14.65
C GLU A 174 28.04 -7.30 -15.71
N MET A 175 27.97 -7.75 -16.98
CA MET A 175 28.70 -7.11 -18.09
C MET A 175 28.27 -5.64 -18.30
N VAL A 176 26.96 -5.36 -18.25
CA VAL A 176 26.43 -3.99 -18.37
C VAL A 176 26.92 -3.12 -17.21
N LEU A 177 26.86 -3.62 -15.97
CA LEU A 177 27.32 -2.90 -14.80
C LEU A 177 28.84 -2.71 -14.81
N GLN A 178 29.60 -3.69 -15.33
CA GLN A 178 31.03 -3.56 -15.55
C GLN A 178 31.37 -2.48 -16.58
N ALA A 179 30.59 -2.34 -17.62
CA ALA A 179 30.79 -1.30 -18.62
C ALA A 179 30.39 0.09 -18.11
N ILE A 180 29.34 0.19 -17.28
CA ILE A 180 28.94 1.44 -16.63
C ILE A 180 29.95 1.84 -15.53
N GLN A 181 30.51 0.87 -14.79
CA GLN A 181 31.38 1.09 -13.63
C GLN A 181 30.81 2.13 -12.66
N PRO A 182 29.64 1.91 -12.08
CA PRO A 182 29.04 2.86 -11.16
C PRO A 182 29.91 2.97 -9.89
N HIS A 183 29.94 4.14 -9.27
CA HIS A 183 30.57 4.31 -7.97
C HIS A 183 29.80 3.55 -6.88
N ILE A 184 28.45 3.65 -6.92
CA ILE A 184 27.56 2.93 -6.02
C ILE A 184 26.46 2.24 -6.84
N GLU A 185 26.16 1.00 -6.47
CA GLU A 185 24.99 0.25 -6.91
C GLU A 185 23.97 0.19 -5.77
N LEU A 186 22.90 1.01 -5.82
CA LEU A 186 21.77 0.90 -4.89
C LEU A 186 20.81 -0.18 -5.40
N ARG A 187 20.81 -1.33 -4.77
CA ARG A 187 20.00 -2.49 -5.13
C ARG A 187 18.73 -2.54 -4.30
N VAL A 188 17.61 -2.33 -4.95
CA VAL A 188 16.29 -2.17 -4.33
C VAL A 188 15.44 -3.40 -4.61
N SER A 189 14.95 -4.06 -3.58
CA SER A 189 14.03 -5.19 -3.71
C SER A 189 13.29 -5.49 -2.42
N ALA A 190 12.16 -6.19 -2.51
CA ALA A 190 11.54 -6.85 -1.36
C ALA A 190 12.30 -8.14 -1.00
N THR A 191 12.90 -8.78 -2.01
CA THR A 191 13.61 -10.06 -1.91
C THR A 191 14.99 -9.96 -2.58
N PRO A 192 15.94 -9.20 -2.03
CA PRO A 192 17.27 -9.03 -2.64
C PRO A 192 18.01 -10.36 -2.65
N VAL A 193 18.71 -10.62 -3.75
CA VAL A 193 19.54 -11.81 -3.95
C VAL A 193 21.00 -11.51 -3.64
N THR A 194 21.43 -10.29 -3.89
CA THR A 194 22.79 -9.85 -3.61
C THR A 194 23.01 -9.69 -2.11
N GLN A 195 24.18 -10.12 -1.65
CA GLN A 195 24.63 -9.89 -0.29
C GLN A 195 25.63 -8.73 -0.26
N SER A 196 25.54 -7.88 0.73
CA SER A 196 26.49 -6.80 1.01
C SER A 196 26.48 -6.48 2.50
N TYR A 197 27.63 -6.00 3.00
CA TYR A 197 27.73 -5.45 4.36
C TYR A 197 26.97 -4.13 4.51
N HIS A 198 26.76 -3.42 3.42
CA HIS A 198 25.97 -2.18 3.39
C HIS A 198 24.53 -2.50 3.04
N ALA A 199 23.68 -2.52 4.04
CA ALA A 199 22.25 -2.77 3.86
C ALA A 199 21.40 -1.84 4.73
N VAL A 200 20.23 -1.45 4.21
CA VAL A 200 19.16 -0.80 4.96
C VAL A 200 17.92 -1.66 4.83
N LEU A 201 17.34 -2.00 5.96
CA LEU A 201 16.22 -2.93 6.04
C LEU A 201 15.01 -2.24 6.67
N VAL A 202 13.90 -2.22 5.95
CA VAL A 202 12.60 -1.82 6.49
C VAL A 202 11.90 -3.08 6.99
N LYS A 203 11.61 -3.11 8.27
CA LYS A 203 10.88 -4.23 8.88
C LYS A 203 9.43 -4.18 8.44
N ARG A 204 8.86 -5.35 8.16
CA ARG A 204 7.46 -5.47 7.78
C ARG A 204 6.52 -4.93 8.87
N GLN A 205 6.85 -5.17 10.13
CA GLN A 205 6.05 -4.69 11.26
C GLN A 205 5.95 -3.16 11.29
N ASP A 206 7.02 -2.44 10.96
CA ASP A 206 7.01 -0.98 10.92
C ASP A 206 6.04 -0.47 9.82
N VAL A 207 5.95 -1.21 8.70
CA VAL A 207 5.03 -0.90 7.60
C VAL A 207 3.57 -1.19 7.97
N ILE A 208 3.33 -2.30 8.71
CA ILE A 208 2.02 -2.65 9.27
C ILE A 208 1.58 -1.62 10.30
N ASN A 209 2.44 -1.25 11.23
CA ASN A 209 2.14 -0.27 12.28
C ASN A 209 1.72 1.10 11.71
N GLU A 210 2.25 1.43 10.53
CA GLU A 210 1.85 2.64 9.80
C GLU A 210 0.67 2.39 8.83
N GLU A 211 0.05 1.20 8.92
CA GLU A 211 -1.16 0.81 8.19
C GLU A 211 -1.04 0.87 6.66
N MET A 212 0.18 0.77 6.15
CA MET A 212 0.46 0.81 4.71
C MET A 212 0.15 -0.51 4.01
N ILE A 213 0.24 -1.61 4.75
CA ILE A 213 -0.07 -2.96 4.29
C ILE A 213 -0.93 -3.69 5.31
N LYS A 214 -1.64 -4.71 4.86
CA LYS A 214 -2.50 -5.56 5.70
C LYS A 214 -1.70 -6.33 6.74
N ASN A 215 -2.34 -6.69 7.84
CA ASN A 215 -1.75 -7.40 8.96
C ASN A 215 -1.13 -8.74 8.57
N GLY A 216 -1.81 -9.48 7.69
CA GLY A 216 -1.39 -10.81 7.33
C GLY A 216 -2.23 -11.45 6.24
N ILE A 217 -2.05 -12.75 6.09
CA ILE A 217 -2.78 -13.59 5.16
C ILE A 217 -3.46 -14.72 5.91
N GLU A 218 -4.72 -14.95 5.58
CA GLU A 218 -5.42 -16.18 5.91
C GLU A 218 -5.31 -17.17 4.76
N LEU A 219 -4.80 -18.37 5.07
CA LEU A 219 -4.63 -19.45 4.10
C LEU A 219 -5.78 -20.43 4.18
N ASN A 220 -6.46 -20.69 3.05
CA ASN A 220 -7.55 -21.65 2.93
C ASN A 220 -8.61 -21.51 4.05
N PRO A 221 -9.07 -20.30 4.39
CA PRO A 221 -10.06 -20.15 5.43
C PRO A 221 -11.33 -20.95 5.08
N ASN A 222 -11.88 -21.68 6.07
CA ASN A 222 -13.11 -22.47 5.97
C ASN A 222 -13.11 -23.64 4.95
N VAL A 223 -11.95 -24.02 4.41
CA VAL A 223 -11.87 -25.15 3.45
C VAL A 223 -12.02 -26.51 4.18
N LYS A 224 -11.57 -26.65 5.42
CA LYS A 224 -11.61 -27.91 6.17
C LYS A 224 -13.00 -28.25 6.77
N SER A 225 -13.92 -27.32 6.81
CA SER A 225 -15.21 -27.47 7.50
C SER A 225 -16.33 -28.08 6.68
N SER A 226 -16.18 -28.23 5.36
CA SER A 226 -17.22 -28.77 4.51
C SER A 226 -17.11 -30.29 4.37
N LYS A 227 -17.87 -31.02 5.20
CA LYS A 227 -18.18 -32.44 4.99
C LYS A 227 -19.17 -32.67 3.83
N GLU A 228 -19.42 -31.67 3.03
CA GLU A 228 -20.28 -31.79 1.86
C GLU A 228 -19.58 -32.64 0.81
N GLN A 229 -20.10 -33.85 0.60
CA GLN A 229 -19.92 -34.63 -0.62
C GLN A 229 -20.48 -33.81 -1.77
N SER A 230 -19.70 -32.87 -2.31
CA SER A 230 -20.14 -32.11 -3.47
C SER A 230 -19.64 -32.79 -4.74
N GLU A 231 -20.47 -32.77 -5.78
CA GLU A 231 -20.11 -33.19 -7.14
C GLU A 231 -19.00 -32.32 -7.77
N LEU A 232 -18.57 -31.28 -7.04
CA LEU A 232 -17.59 -30.32 -7.49
C LEU A 232 -16.15 -30.86 -7.40
N THR A 233 -15.34 -30.53 -8.41
CA THR A 233 -13.88 -30.79 -8.37
C THR A 233 -13.22 -30.02 -7.21
N VAL A 234 -11.98 -30.40 -6.86
CA VAL A 234 -11.19 -29.67 -5.85
C VAL A 234 -11.01 -28.20 -6.26
N ASN A 235 -10.72 -27.98 -7.54
CA ASN A 235 -10.52 -26.64 -8.09
C ASN A 235 -11.80 -25.78 -7.99
N GLN A 236 -12.94 -26.35 -8.35
CA GLN A 236 -14.23 -25.67 -8.25
C GLN A 236 -14.61 -25.36 -6.79
N ARG A 237 -14.28 -26.26 -5.86
CA ARG A 237 -14.49 -26.01 -4.42
C ARG A 237 -13.65 -24.86 -3.90
N LEU A 238 -12.37 -24.79 -4.28
CA LEU A 238 -11.49 -23.69 -3.92
C LEU A 238 -11.99 -22.37 -4.53
N LEU A 239 -12.38 -22.38 -5.80
CA LEU A 239 -12.96 -21.21 -6.46
C LEU A 239 -14.24 -20.74 -5.78
N LYS A 240 -15.15 -21.66 -5.46
CA LYS A 240 -16.38 -21.33 -4.72
C LYS A 240 -16.07 -20.65 -3.38
N LYS A 241 -15.11 -21.18 -2.61
CA LYS A 241 -14.70 -20.60 -1.32
C LYS A 241 -14.05 -19.23 -1.49
N ALA A 242 -13.23 -19.04 -2.49
CA ALA A 242 -12.62 -17.75 -2.82
C ALA A 242 -13.70 -16.70 -3.21
N LEU A 243 -14.71 -17.09 -3.98
CA LEU A 243 -15.84 -16.24 -4.36
C LEU A 243 -16.74 -15.90 -3.15
N GLU A 244 -17.01 -16.88 -2.27
CA GLU A 244 -17.74 -16.64 -1.02
C GLU A 244 -17.02 -15.60 -0.17
N LYS A 245 -15.72 -15.72 0.01
CA LYS A 245 -14.88 -14.74 0.74
C LYS A 245 -14.88 -13.38 0.04
N ARG A 246 -14.70 -13.34 -1.28
CA ARG A 246 -14.78 -12.10 -2.05
C ARG A 246 -16.12 -11.38 -1.84
N LYS A 247 -17.24 -12.13 -1.83
CA LYS A 247 -18.59 -11.59 -1.59
C LYS A 247 -18.74 -11.03 -0.17
N GLU A 248 -18.20 -11.73 0.83
CA GLU A 248 -18.15 -11.26 2.23
C GLU A 248 -17.38 -9.94 2.34
N LEU A 249 -16.22 -9.86 1.69
CA LEU A 249 -15.43 -8.64 1.64
C LEU A 249 -16.14 -7.52 0.88
N ALA A 250 -16.86 -7.82 -0.20
CA ALA A 250 -17.61 -6.81 -0.95
C ALA A 250 -18.68 -6.14 -0.10
N GLU A 251 -19.40 -6.92 0.72
CA GLU A 251 -20.40 -6.35 1.64
C GLU A 251 -19.74 -5.48 2.70
N ALA A 252 -18.58 -5.92 3.24
CA ALA A 252 -17.85 -5.16 4.23
C ALA A 252 -17.18 -3.88 3.65
N TYR A 253 -16.76 -3.90 2.38
CA TYR A 253 -16.20 -2.74 1.69
C TYR A 253 -17.22 -1.76 1.14
N LYS A 254 -18.53 -2.11 1.19
CA LYS A 254 -19.59 -1.32 0.58
C LYS A 254 -19.65 0.13 1.08
N GLU A 255 -19.46 0.33 2.38
CA GLU A 255 -19.41 1.66 3.00
C GLU A 255 -18.24 2.52 2.50
N TYR A 256 -17.17 1.88 2.01
CA TYR A 256 -15.97 2.54 1.50
C TYR A 256 -15.99 2.73 -0.03
N GLY A 257 -17.01 2.22 -0.73
CA GLY A 257 -17.09 2.30 -2.18
C GLY A 257 -16.00 1.49 -2.90
N ILE A 258 -15.54 0.40 -2.30
CA ILE A 258 -14.50 -0.45 -2.86
C ILE A 258 -15.11 -1.79 -3.27
N ASN A 259 -14.86 -2.21 -4.51
CA ASN A 259 -15.22 -3.53 -5.02
C ASN A 259 -13.98 -4.45 -4.96
N PRO A 260 -13.88 -5.40 -4.02
CA PRO A 260 -12.71 -6.25 -3.88
C PRO A 260 -12.54 -7.17 -5.10
N LEU A 261 -11.28 -7.34 -5.52
CA LEU A 261 -10.92 -8.16 -6.67
C LEU A 261 -10.36 -9.51 -6.22
N LEU A 262 -10.87 -10.59 -6.83
CA LEU A 262 -10.30 -11.92 -6.75
C LEU A 262 -9.29 -12.12 -7.90
N LEU A 263 -8.06 -12.43 -7.55
CA LEU A 263 -7.00 -12.79 -8.47
C LEU A 263 -6.93 -14.32 -8.61
N ILE A 264 -7.01 -14.85 -9.82
CA ILE A 264 -6.83 -16.29 -10.09
C ILE A 264 -5.57 -16.48 -10.92
N GLN A 265 -4.58 -17.07 -10.28
CA GLN A 265 -3.28 -17.37 -10.92
C GLN A 265 -3.29 -18.77 -11.52
N LEU A 266 -3.14 -18.82 -12.85
CA LEU A 266 -3.05 -20.05 -13.62
C LEU A 266 -1.60 -20.52 -13.78
N PRO A 267 -1.34 -21.82 -14.03
CA PRO A 267 -0.02 -22.33 -14.34
C PRO A 267 0.63 -21.64 -15.56
N ASN A 268 1.97 -21.62 -15.61
CA ASN A 268 2.69 -21.06 -16.76
C ASN A 268 2.70 -22.04 -17.93
N ASP A 269 2.73 -21.53 -19.15
CA ASP A 269 3.09 -22.31 -20.33
C ASP A 269 4.59 -22.64 -20.25
N SER A 270 4.96 -23.88 -20.01
CA SER A 270 6.30 -24.34 -20.34
C SER A 270 6.44 -24.29 -21.87
N SER A 271 7.52 -23.67 -22.34
CA SER A 271 7.84 -23.53 -23.75
C SER A 271 7.45 -24.77 -24.58
N GLU A 272 6.62 -24.55 -25.58
CA GLU A 272 6.27 -25.46 -26.69
C GLU A 272 5.09 -26.42 -26.53
N SER A 273 4.61 -26.76 -25.35
CA SER A 273 3.31 -27.44 -25.21
C SER A 273 2.60 -26.97 -23.97
N MET A 274 1.48 -26.27 -24.14
CA MET A 274 0.49 -26.22 -23.06
C MET A 274 0.19 -27.67 -22.71
N SER A 275 0.45 -28.09 -21.46
CA SER A 275 -0.03 -29.41 -21.06
C SER A 275 -1.54 -29.39 -21.21
N SER A 276 -2.13 -30.47 -21.66
CA SER A 276 -3.59 -30.59 -21.79
C SER A 276 -4.30 -30.27 -20.48
N LYS A 277 -3.64 -30.48 -19.33
CA LYS A 277 -4.13 -30.17 -17.98
C LYS A 277 -4.25 -28.66 -17.71
N ASP A 278 -3.32 -27.84 -18.18
CA ASP A 278 -3.32 -26.38 -17.87
C ASP A 278 -4.38 -25.63 -18.70
N LYS A 279 -4.65 -26.09 -19.93
CA LYS A 279 -5.81 -25.65 -20.71
C LYS A 279 -7.10 -26.00 -20.00
N THR A 280 -7.19 -27.22 -19.50
CA THR A 280 -8.38 -27.73 -18.81
C THR A 280 -8.72 -26.92 -17.56
N ILE A 281 -7.72 -26.49 -16.76
CA ILE A 281 -7.97 -25.68 -15.55
C ILE A 281 -8.51 -24.29 -15.92
N ALA A 282 -7.90 -23.63 -16.90
CA ALA A 282 -8.35 -22.30 -17.32
C ALA A 282 -9.79 -22.34 -17.87
N GLU A 283 -10.06 -23.32 -18.74
CA GLU A 283 -11.40 -23.55 -19.34
C GLU A 283 -12.43 -23.97 -18.27
N GLU A 284 -12.04 -24.83 -17.32
CA GLU A 284 -12.88 -25.23 -16.21
C GLU A 284 -13.28 -24.04 -15.33
N MET A 285 -12.30 -23.19 -14.98
CA MET A 285 -12.56 -22.03 -14.14
C MET A 285 -13.45 -21.01 -14.85
N GLN A 286 -13.15 -20.74 -16.12
CA GLN A 286 -13.95 -19.81 -16.91
C GLN A 286 -15.37 -20.30 -17.11
N ALA A 287 -15.56 -21.57 -17.45
CA ALA A 287 -16.87 -22.18 -17.61
C ALA A 287 -17.67 -22.16 -16.29
N TYR A 288 -17.04 -22.44 -15.16
CA TYR A 288 -17.71 -22.37 -13.87
C TYR A 288 -18.13 -20.94 -13.51
N LEU A 289 -17.26 -19.95 -13.75
CA LEU A 289 -17.57 -18.54 -13.52
C LEU A 289 -18.75 -18.06 -14.38
N GLU A 290 -18.77 -18.42 -15.66
CA GLU A 290 -19.81 -18.01 -16.59
C GLU A 290 -21.14 -18.73 -16.34
N GLN A 291 -21.13 -20.06 -16.22
CA GLN A 291 -22.35 -20.86 -16.16
C GLN A 291 -23.00 -20.92 -14.79
N VAL A 292 -22.18 -20.88 -13.71
CA VAL A 292 -22.66 -21.06 -12.34
C VAL A 292 -22.75 -19.74 -11.57
N CYS A 293 -21.82 -18.82 -11.85
CA CYS A 293 -21.68 -17.60 -11.06
C CYS A 293 -22.17 -16.34 -11.80
N ASP A 294 -22.53 -16.44 -13.07
CA ASP A 294 -22.85 -15.30 -13.94
C ASP A 294 -21.75 -14.22 -13.93
N ILE A 295 -20.49 -14.67 -13.94
CA ILE A 295 -19.30 -13.81 -14.01
C ILE A 295 -18.61 -14.09 -15.34
N SER A 296 -18.74 -13.17 -16.30
CA SER A 296 -18.22 -13.34 -17.66
C SER A 296 -17.48 -12.11 -18.14
N VAL A 297 -16.72 -12.26 -19.20
CA VAL A 297 -16.10 -11.13 -19.90
C VAL A 297 -17.16 -10.24 -20.53
N ALA A 298 -18.26 -10.85 -21.00
CA ALA A 298 -19.36 -10.13 -21.65
C ALA A 298 -20.08 -9.16 -20.71
N ASN A 299 -20.27 -9.54 -19.42
CA ASN A 299 -20.90 -8.65 -18.46
C ASN A 299 -19.90 -7.75 -17.68
N GLY A 300 -18.61 -7.77 -18.06
CA GLY A 300 -17.57 -6.95 -17.48
C GLY A 300 -17.08 -7.39 -16.08
N ARG A 301 -17.70 -8.43 -15.48
CA ARG A 301 -17.34 -8.91 -14.12
C ARG A 301 -16.09 -9.82 -14.12
N LEU A 302 -15.71 -10.38 -15.28
CA LEU A 302 -14.50 -11.17 -15.48
C LEU A 302 -13.54 -10.42 -16.38
N ALA A 303 -12.29 -10.34 -15.96
CA ALA A 303 -11.19 -9.94 -16.83
C ALA A 303 -10.18 -11.08 -17.02
N VAL A 304 -9.57 -11.11 -18.19
CA VAL A 304 -8.56 -12.10 -18.56
C VAL A 304 -7.28 -11.38 -18.99
N TRP A 305 -6.16 -11.82 -18.43
CA TRP A 305 -4.84 -11.31 -18.78
C TRP A 305 -3.85 -12.47 -19.04
N LEU A 306 -3.97 -13.04 -20.21
CA LEU A 306 -3.11 -14.09 -20.69
C LEU A 306 -2.18 -13.56 -21.79
N SER A 307 -1.21 -14.38 -22.23
CA SER A 307 -0.21 -13.95 -23.21
C SER A 307 -0.83 -13.53 -24.56
N LYS A 308 -1.87 -14.26 -25.00
CA LYS A 308 -2.55 -14.04 -26.27
C LYS A 308 -3.96 -13.46 -26.12
N ASP A 309 -4.53 -13.55 -24.93
CA ASP A 309 -5.89 -13.12 -24.66
C ASP A 309 -5.90 -12.08 -23.53
N LYS A 310 -6.37 -10.90 -23.86
CA LYS A 310 -6.42 -9.75 -22.95
C LYS A 310 -7.75 -9.05 -23.10
N SER A 311 -8.44 -8.91 -21.95
CA SER A 311 -9.64 -8.09 -21.88
C SER A 311 -9.34 -6.62 -22.20
N PRO A 312 -10.24 -5.90 -22.89
CA PRO A 312 -10.02 -4.50 -23.28
C PRO A 312 -9.89 -3.53 -22.09
N ASN A 313 -10.56 -3.80 -20.98
CA ASN A 313 -10.69 -2.87 -19.84
C ASN A 313 -9.65 -3.07 -18.74
N LEU A 314 -8.52 -3.73 -19.01
CA LEU A 314 -7.48 -4.00 -18.01
C LEU A 314 -6.91 -2.74 -17.34
N GLN A 315 -7.02 -1.57 -17.97
CA GLN A 315 -6.53 -0.31 -17.40
C GLN A 315 -7.44 0.18 -16.25
N ASN A 316 -8.74 -0.08 -16.32
CA ASN A 316 -9.72 0.38 -15.34
C ASN A 316 -9.82 -0.53 -14.10
N ILE A 317 -9.37 -1.77 -14.21
CA ILE A 317 -9.41 -2.76 -13.11
C ILE A 317 -8.77 -2.24 -11.80
N THR A 318 -7.81 -1.34 -11.89
CA THR A 318 -7.14 -0.77 -10.71
C THR A 318 -7.97 0.25 -9.94
N HIS A 319 -9.07 0.72 -10.52
CA HIS A 319 -9.97 1.66 -9.86
C HIS A 319 -10.72 0.96 -8.72
N PRO A 320 -10.90 1.61 -7.56
CA PRO A 320 -11.47 0.99 -6.37
C PRO A 320 -12.85 0.37 -6.58
N ASP A 321 -13.70 0.99 -7.36
CA ASP A 321 -15.10 0.65 -7.59
C ASP A 321 -15.38 0.00 -8.96
N ASP A 322 -14.31 -0.34 -9.72
CA ASP A 322 -14.46 -1.03 -11.00
C ASP A 322 -15.30 -2.31 -10.88
N ILE A 323 -16.16 -2.55 -11.86
CA ILE A 323 -17.15 -3.65 -11.84
C ILE A 323 -16.53 -5.05 -11.89
N THR A 324 -15.27 -5.16 -12.33
CA THR A 324 -14.57 -6.43 -12.43
C THR A 324 -14.40 -7.07 -11.06
N GLU A 325 -14.86 -8.29 -10.91
CA GLU A 325 -14.82 -9.07 -9.68
C GLU A 325 -13.69 -10.09 -9.67
N VAL A 326 -13.35 -10.61 -10.83
CA VAL A 326 -12.39 -11.69 -11.00
C VAL A 326 -11.40 -11.34 -12.10
N LEU A 327 -10.13 -11.59 -11.87
CA LEU A 327 -9.07 -11.47 -12.86
C LEU A 327 -8.33 -12.80 -13.00
N LEU A 328 -8.45 -13.42 -14.17
CA LEU A 328 -7.67 -14.60 -14.56
C LEU A 328 -6.34 -14.15 -15.17
N PHE A 329 -5.22 -14.66 -14.63
CA PHE A 329 -3.90 -14.28 -15.14
C PHE A 329 -2.87 -15.40 -15.04
N LYS A 330 -1.77 -15.27 -15.80
CA LYS A 330 -0.60 -16.13 -15.69
C LYS A 330 0.58 -15.38 -15.06
N GLN A 331 1.52 -14.91 -15.85
CA GLN A 331 2.72 -14.22 -15.36
C GLN A 331 2.63 -12.68 -15.41
N ALA A 332 1.78 -12.13 -16.25
CA ALA A 332 1.83 -10.72 -16.66
C ALA A 332 1.64 -9.71 -15.53
N ILE A 333 0.95 -10.11 -14.47
CA ILE A 333 0.64 -9.24 -13.32
C ILE A 333 1.83 -9.13 -12.34
N ALA A 334 2.79 -10.05 -12.41
CA ALA A 334 3.86 -10.12 -11.42
C ALA A 334 4.74 -8.87 -11.34
N LEU A 335 4.81 -8.09 -12.39
CA LEU A 335 5.76 -6.99 -12.50
C LEU A 335 5.04 -5.66 -12.76
N GLY A 336 5.06 -4.79 -11.78
CA GLY A 336 4.64 -3.40 -11.93
C GLY A 336 3.14 -3.08 -11.87
N TRP A 337 2.26 -4.09 -11.87
CA TRP A 337 0.83 -3.84 -11.76
C TRP A 337 0.42 -3.55 -10.30
N ASP A 338 -0.28 -2.46 -10.08
CA ASP A 338 -0.74 -2.01 -8.76
C ASP A 338 -2.27 -1.98 -8.71
N CYS A 339 -2.86 -2.84 -7.86
CA CYS A 339 -4.29 -2.90 -7.64
C CYS A 339 -4.59 -3.13 -6.16
N PRO A 340 -4.66 -2.06 -5.36
CA PRO A 340 -4.86 -2.17 -3.92
C PRO A 340 -6.18 -2.82 -3.50
N ARG A 341 -7.21 -2.80 -4.37
CA ARG A 341 -8.49 -3.48 -4.11
C ARG A 341 -8.43 -5.01 -4.25
N ALA A 342 -7.34 -5.57 -4.78
CA ALA A 342 -7.12 -7.00 -4.80
C ALA A 342 -6.96 -7.53 -3.36
N SER A 343 -7.86 -8.41 -2.94
CA SER A 343 -7.93 -8.87 -1.55
C SER A 343 -7.94 -10.39 -1.41
N VAL A 344 -8.29 -11.11 -2.48
CA VAL A 344 -8.35 -12.56 -2.52
C VAL A 344 -7.47 -13.08 -3.66
N LEU A 345 -6.73 -14.13 -3.42
CA LEU A 345 -5.85 -14.78 -4.40
C LEU A 345 -6.10 -16.29 -4.39
N LEU A 346 -6.42 -16.84 -5.57
CA LEU A 346 -6.52 -18.27 -5.80
C LEU A 346 -5.34 -18.72 -6.68
N ILE A 347 -4.59 -19.71 -6.23
CA ILE A 347 -3.37 -20.18 -6.88
C ILE A 347 -3.53 -21.63 -7.29
N PHE A 348 -3.42 -21.93 -8.59
CA PHE A 348 -3.40 -23.28 -9.17
C PHE A 348 -2.03 -23.67 -9.71
N ARG A 349 -0.98 -22.99 -9.33
CA ARG A 349 0.34 -23.14 -9.90
C ARG A 349 1.26 -23.96 -9.01
N GLU A 350 2.00 -24.93 -9.58
CA GLU A 350 3.19 -25.47 -8.95
C GLU A 350 4.24 -24.36 -8.72
N LEU A 351 4.72 -24.24 -7.50
CA LEU A 351 5.67 -23.20 -7.09
C LEU A 351 7.05 -23.44 -7.70
N GLN A 352 7.27 -23.03 -8.94
CA GLN A 352 8.60 -23.09 -9.59
C GLN A 352 9.52 -21.93 -9.20
N SER A 353 8.98 -20.85 -8.64
CA SER A 353 9.75 -19.66 -8.23
C SER A 353 9.14 -19.03 -6.99
N MET A 354 9.87 -19.12 -5.89
CA MET A 354 9.53 -18.52 -4.60
C MET A 354 9.32 -16.99 -4.70
N THR A 355 10.21 -16.32 -5.40
CA THR A 355 10.19 -14.85 -5.58
C THR A 355 8.90 -14.36 -6.24
N PHE A 356 8.43 -15.08 -7.24
CA PHE A 356 7.22 -14.73 -7.98
C PHE A 356 5.95 -14.83 -7.11
N THR A 357 5.87 -15.88 -6.31
CA THR A 357 4.74 -16.09 -5.39
C THR A 357 4.72 -15.01 -4.30
N THR A 358 5.88 -14.69 -3.73
CA THR A 358 6.03 -13.59 -2.76
C THR A 358 5.50 -12.27 -3.30
N GLN A 359 5.80 -11.96 -4.54
CA GLN A 359 5.34 -10.72 -5.17
C GLN A 359 3.84 -10.71 -5.44
N THR A 360 3.28 -11.82 -5.91
CA THR A 360 1.85 -11.92 -6.18
C THR A 360 1.04 -11.81 -4.89
N VAL A 361 1.49 -12.50 -3.85
CA VAL A 361 0.90 -12.42 -2.51
C VAL A 361 1.05 -11.02 -1.92
N GLY A 362 2.22 -10.39 -2.08
CA GLY A 362 2.44 -9.01 -1.63
C GLY A 362 1.47 -7.99 -2.23
N ARG A 363 0.80 -8.30 -3.34
CA ARG A 363 -0.17 -7.40 -3.97
C ARG A 363 -1.50 -7.37 -3.22
N ILE A 364 -1.98 -8.51 -2.76
CA ILE A 364 -3.23 -8.57 -1.97
C ILE A 364 -3.06 -8.04 -0.55
N LEU A 365 -1.81 -7.79 -0.14
CA LEU A 365 -1.50 -7.19 1.16
C LEU A 365 -1.54 -5.66 1.15
N ARG A 366 -1.68 -5.01 0.03
CA ARG A 366 -1.80 -3.56 -0.03
C ARG A 366 -3.11 -3.11 0.60
N MET A 367 -3.05 -2.02 1.35
CA MET A 367 -4.24 -1.35 1.87
C MET A 367 -4.80 -0.41 0.81
N PRO A 368 -6.07 -0.54 0.41
CA PRO A 368 -6.66 0.35 -0.60
C PRO A 368 -6.55 1.83 -0.26
N GLU A 369 -6.75 2.17 1.01
CA GLU A 369 -6.74 3.54 1.50
C GLU A 369 -5.59 3.82 2.49
N GLN A 370 -4.59 2.91 2.58
CA GLN A 370 -3.41 3.02 3.45
C GLN A 370 -3.76 3.31 4.92
N HIS A 371 -4.83 2.71 5.41
CA HIS A 371 -5.24 2.68 6.81
C HIS A 371 -6.01 1.39 7.10
N PHE A 372 -6.05 0.97 8.35
CA PHE A 372 -6.85 -0.18 8.76
C PHE A 372 -8.32 0.19 8.86
N TYR A 373 -9.15 -0.76 8.44
CA TYR A 373 -10.60 -0.63 8.52
C TYR A 373 -11.11 -1.08 9.88
N LYS A 374 -12.27 -0.56 10.30
CA LYS A 374 -12.92 -0.97 11.55
C LYS A 374 -13.28 -2.46 11.58
N ASN A 375 -13.65 -2.99 10.42
CA ASN A 375 -13.91 -4.41 10.26
C ASN A 375 -12.59 -5.14 9.96
N ASP A 376 -12.12 -5.95 10.90
CA ASP A 376 -10.83 -6.64 10.82
C ASP A 376 -10.68 -7.54 9.61
N ILE A 377 -11.77 -8.10 9.07
CA ILE A 377 -11.67 -8.95 7.88
C ILE A 377 -11.09 -8.20 6.67
N LEU A 378 -11.20 -6.88 6.62
CA LEU A 378 -10.66 -6.04 5.56
C LEU A 378 -9.14 -5.79 5.71
N ASN A 379 -8.61 -6.06 6.89
CA ASN A 379 -7.21 -5.87 7.23
C ASN A 379 -6.33 -7.09 6.97
N TYR A 380 -6.88 -8.12 6.31
CA TYR A 380 -6.17 -9.34 5.91
C TYR A 380 -6.29 -9.60 4.42
N GLY A 381 -5.30 -10.30 3.85
CA GLY A 381 -5.37 -10.90 2.52
C GLY A 381 -5.80 -12.36 2.63
N TYR A 382 -6.44 -12.89 1.62
CA TYR A 382 -6.96 -14.26 1.62
C TYR A 382 -6.36 -15.05 0.47
N VAL A 383 -5.74 -16.19 0.79
CA VAL A 383 -5.11 -17.07 -0.21
C VAL A 383 -5.77 -18.43 -0.18
N TYR A 384 -6.22 -18.87 -1.34
CA TYR A 384 -6.75 -20.21 -1.57
C TYR A 384 -5.82 -20.98 -2.51
N THR A 385 -5.52 -22.21 -2.17
CA THR A 385 -4.63 -23.06 -2.98
C THR A 385 -4.80 -24.51 -2.59
N ASP A 386 -4.55 -25.40 -3.55
CA ASP A 386 -4.45 -26.83 -3.34
C ASP A 386 -3.05 -27.30 -2.90
N LEU A 387 -2.08 -26.38 -2.89
CA LEU A 387 -0.73 -26.64 -2.42
C LEU A 387 -0.70 -26.91 -0.92
N SER A 388 0.15 -27.82 -0.48
CA SER A 388 0.31 -28.11 0.94
C SER A 388 0.80 -26.88 1.71
N ALA A 389 0.37 -26.74 2.99
CA ALA A 389 0.83 -25.67 3.86
C ALA A 389 2.36 -25.65 3.99
N ASP A 390 3.00 -26.81 3.92
CA ASP A 390 4.45 -26.97 3.96
C ASP A 390 5.14 -26.41 2.71
N MET A 391 4.54 -26.61 1.52
CA MET A 391 5.02 -26.02 0.27
C MET A 391 4.92 -24.49 0.28
N ILE A 392 3.93 -23.94 0.96
CA ILE A 392 3.76 -22.50 1.12
C ILE A 392 4.68 -21.97 2.20
N SER A 393 4.95 -22.73 3.26
CA SER A 393 5.90 -22.35 4.32
C SER A 393 7.35 -22.38 3.86
N ILE A 394 7.71 -23.26 2.91
CA ILE A 394 9.05 -23.33 2.27
C ILE A 394 9.32 -22.08 1.40
N VAL A 395 8.30 -21.40 0.94
CA VAL A 395 8.42 -20.08 0.29
C VAL A 395 8.89 -18.97 1.25
N GLY A 396 9.18 -19.34 2.47
CA GLY A 396 9.02 -18.66 3.67
C GLY A 396 10.05 -17.88 4.36
N ASP A 397 11.32 -17.87 4.19
CA ASP A 397 12.16 -17.01 5.05
C ASP A 397 11.92 -15.50 4.86
N ASP A 398 11.35 -15.11 3.73
CA ASP A 398 10.92 -13.73 3.44
C ASP A 398 9.38 -13.54 3.41
N MET A 399 8.60 -14.62 3.48
CA MET A 399 7.15 -14.60 3.56
C MET A 399 6.62 -14.83 4.98
N ASN A 400 7.23 -14.17 5.92
CA ASN A 400 6.87 -14.19 7.35
C ASN A 400 5.41 -13.86 7.66
N TYR A 401 4.63 -13.52 6.65
CA TYR A 401 3.23 -13.16 6.72
C TYR A 401 2.27 -14.26 6.26
N ILE A 402 2.77 -15.40 5.76
CA ILE A 402 1.89 -16.50 5.32
C ILE A 402 1.55 -17.45 6.45
N SER A 403 2.44 -17.67 7.39
CA SER A 403 2.15 -18.56 8.49
C SER A 403 1.55 -17.81 9.67
N THR A 404 0.25 -17.90 9.80
CA THR A 404 -0.49 -17.43 10.95
C THR A 404 -0.58 -18.57 11.97
N LEU A 405 -0.08 -18.33 13.16
CA LEU A 405 -0.22 -19.25 14.29
C LEU A 405 -1.43 -18.84 15.12
N TYR A 406 -2.15 -19.84 15.61
CA TYR A 406 -3.37 -19.64 16.39
C TYR A 406 -3.10 -20.05 17.83
N ALA A 407 -3.32 -19.13 18.76
CA ALA A 407 -3.39 -19.43 20.19
C ALA A 407 -4.83 -19.32 20.66
N ASN A 408 -5.36 -20.39 21.18
CA ASN A 408 -6.75 -20.44 21.63
C ASN A 408 -6.84 -20.30 23.16
N ARG A 409 -7.86 -19.61 23.64
CA ARG A 409 -8.12 -19.49 25.06
C ARG A 409 -8.44 -20.88 25.64
N LYS A 410 -7.83 -21.18 26.77
CA LYS A 410 -8.14 -22.39 27.52
C LYS A 410 -9.58 -22.35 28.02
N LYS A 411 -10.36 -23.38 27.71
CA LYS A 411 -11.82 -23.40 27.93
C LYS A 411 -12.22 -23.36 29.40
N ASP A 412 -11.36 -23.90 30.25
CA ASP A 412 -11.62 -24.07 31.69
C ASP A 412 -11.27 -22.85 32.53
N LEU A 413 -10.72 -21.80 31.89
CA LEU A 413 -10.32 -20.59 32.61
C LEU A 413 -11.43 -19.55 32.63
N PRO A 414 -11.74 -18.96 33.82
CA PRO A 414 -12.70 -17.88 33.91
C PRO A 414 -12.21 -16.65 33.15
N ASN A 415 -13.08 -16.11 32.29
CA ASN A 415 -12.74 -14.88 31.59
C ASN A 415 -12.99 -13.65 32.49
N ILE A 416 -12.36 -12.55 32.17
CA ILE A 416 -12.57 -11.26 32.83
C ILE A 416 -13.09 -10.24 31.82
N THR A 417 -13.78 -9.24 32.33
CA THR A 417 -14.29 -8.13 31.54
C THR A 417 -13.75 -6.82 32.09
N LEU A 418 -12.96 -6.13 31.27
CA LEU A 418 -12.36 -4.83 31.61
C LEU A 418 -12.84 -3.75 30.65
N ARG A 419 -12.97 -2.53 31.10
CA ARG A 419 -13.17 -1.36 30.26
C ARG A 419 -11.82 -1.04 29.64
N SER A 420 -11.75 -1.03 28.33
CA SER A 420 -10.55 -0.72 27.58
C SER A 420 -10.75 0.54 26.75
N TYR A 421 -9.66 1.15 26.34
CA TYR A 421 -9.68 2.36 25.55
C TYR A 421 -8.81 2.17 24.31
N TYR A 422 -9.17 2.83 23.25
CA TYR A 422 -8.34 2.89 22.06
C TYR A 422 -8.45 4.27 21.44
N THR A 423 -7.37 4.72 20.85
CA THR A 423 -7.38 5.89 19.98
C THR A 423 -7.69 5.43 18.58
N ASP A 424 -8.79 5.93 18.02
CA ASP A 424 -9.08 5.67 16.63
C ASP A 424 -8.13 6.54 15.79
N LYS A 425 -7.06 5.93 15.28
CA LYS A 425 -6.16 6.60 14.33
C LYS A 425 -6.88 7.01 13.04
N HIS A 426 -8.06 6.44 12.80
CA HIS A 426 -8.91 6.76 11.65
C HIS A 426 -9.61 8.12 11.77
N GLY A 427 -9.67 8.70 12.97
CA GLY A 427 -10.22 10.05 13.20
C GLY A 427 -9.31 11.19 12.78
N ALA A 428 -8.03 10.95 12.57
CA ALA A 428 -7.19 11.91 11.88
C ALA A 428 -7.67 11.95 10.44
N THR A 429 -8.48 12.94 10.09
CA THR A 429 -8.84 13.25 8.71
C THR A 429 -7.55 13.32 7.93
N ARG A 430 -7.19 12.22 7.26
CA ARG A 430 -6.04 12.22 6.34
C ARG A 430 -6.38 13.26 5.29
N ASN A 431 -5.52 14.25 5.16
CA ASN A 431 -5.70 15.34 4.21
C ASN A 431 -5.53 14.85 2.77
N ARG A 432 -6.37 13.89 2.36
CA ARG A 432 -6.34 13.28 1.02
C ARG A 432 -7.74 12.92 0.53
N LEU A 433 -7.88 12.81 -0.79
CA LEU A 433 -9.09 12.27 -1.41
C LEU A 433 -9.11 10.74 -1.27
N GLY A 434 -10.21 10.18 -0.79
CA GLY A 434 -10.46 8.74 -0.73
C GLY A 434 -11.31 8.26 -1.91
N SER A 435 -11.58 6.95 -1.95
CA SER A 435 -12.36 6.28 -3.01
C SER A 435 -13.75 6.88 -3.22
N GLN A 436 -14.39 7.35 -2.15
CA GLN A 436 -15.72 7.99 -2.20
C GLN A 436 -15.74 9.26 -3.06
N PHE A 437 -14.60 9.92 -3.27
CA PHE A 437 -14.53 11.15 -4.06
C PHE A 437 -14.99 10.93 -5.51
N ARG A 438 -14.74 9.77 -6.10
CA ARG A 438 -15.17 9.42 -7.46
C ARG A 438 -16.69 9.52 -7.61
N SER A 439 -17.44 8.87 -6.71
CA SER A 439 -18.90 8.93 -6.71
C SER A 439 -19.43 10.35 -6.45
N ILE A 440 -18.77 11.11 -5.58
CA ILE A 440 -19.14 12.51 -5.32
C ILE A 440 -18.89 13.38 -6.54
N PHE A 441 -17.76 13.18 -7.22
CA PHE A 441 -17.45 13.93 -8.44
C PHE A 441 -18.45 13.64 -9.54
N TYR A 442 -18.76 12.36 -9.81
CA TYR A 442 -19.75 11.96 -10.79
C TYR A 442 -21.13 12.59 -10.52
N LYS A 443 -21.65 12.43 -9.31
CA LYS A 443 -22.94 13.02 -8.90
C LYS A 443 -22.94 14.56 -8.96
N THR A 444 -21.80 15.18 -8.67
CA THR A 444 -21.68 16.63 -8.81
C THR A 444 -21.73 17.05 -10.27
N MET A 445 -21.05 16.35 -11.15
CA MET A 445 -21.06 16.57 -12.58
C MET A 445 -22.47 16.36 -13.17
N GLU A 446 -23.09 15.24 -12.85
CA GLU A 446 -24.47 14.93 -13.28
C GLU A 446 -25.44 16.02 -12.85
N ARG A 447 -25.47 16.38 -11.58
CA ARG A 447 -26.30 17.46 -11.06
C ARG A 447 -26.06 18.80 -11.75
N GLU A 448 -24.79 19.20 -11.92
CA GLU A 448 -24.45 20.50 -12.51
C GLU A 448 -24.83 20.59 -13.99
N TRP A 449 -24.73 19.48 -14.71
CA TRP A 449 -25.03 19.43 -16.13
C TRP A 449 -26.51 19.11 -16.45
N GLU A 450 -27.22 18.44 -15.57
CA GLU A 450 -28.65 18.18 -15.71
C GLU A 450 -29.53 19.32 -15.17
N GLN A 451 -29.08 20.06 -14.16
CA GLN A 451 -29.81 21.21 -13.61
C GLN A 451 -29.81 22.39 -14.58
N ASN A 452 -30.94 22.58 -15.27
CA ASN A 452 -31.21 23.85 -15.89
C ASN A 452 -32.70 24.21 -15.74
N PRO A 453 -33.01 25.34 -15.05
CA PRO A 453 -34.39 25.75 -14.79
C PRO A 453 -35.19 26.20 -16.02
N LEU A 454 -34.66 26.12 -17.24
CA LEU A 454 -35.28 26.60 -18.48
C LEU A 454 -35.58 25.47 -19.49
N LEU A 455 -35.77 24.23 -19.03
CA LEU A 455 -36.23 23.17 -19.94
C LEU A 455 -37.72 23.36 -20.25
N LEU A 456 -37.99 23.96 -21.40
CA LEU A 456 -39.29 23.94 -22.08
C LEU A 456 -39.50 22.66 -22.94
N PHE A 457 -38.55 21.72 -22.90
CA PHE A 457 -38.58 20.49 -23.68
C PHE A 457 -38.44 19.29 -22.78
N SER A 458 -39.31 18.30 -22.92
CA SER A 458 -39.21 16.99 -22.26
C SER A 458 -38.17 16.13 -22.95
N ALA A 459 -37.69 15.08 -22.25
CA ALA A 459 -36.78 14.08 -22.87
C ALA A 459 -37.43 13.44 -24.13
N GLU A 460 -38.76 13.39 -24.17
CA GLU A 460 -39.56 12.84 -25.25
C GLU A 460 -39.44 13.64 -26.57
N ASP A 461 -39.05 14.93 -26.49
CA ASP A 461 -38.89 15.76 -27.68
C ASP A 461 -37.58 15.44 -28.46
N PHE A 462 -36.73 14.57 -27.96
CA PHE A 462 -35.47 14.15 -28.59
C PHE A 462 -35.55 12.76 -29.21
N PHE A 463 -36.63 12.05 -28.98
CA PHE A 463 -36.89 10.75 -29.61
C PHE A 463 -37.77 10.98 -30.81
N GLU A 464 -37.22 10.92 -32.01
CA GLU A 464 -38.03 10.73 -33.20
C GLU A 464 -38.73 9.36 -33.06
N ASP A 465 -40.03 9.39 -33.01
CA ASP A 465 -40.90 8.20 -32.98
C ASP A 465 -40.79 7.50 -34.34
N ASP A 466 -39.71 6.72 -34.51
CA ASP A 466 -39.64 5.75 -35.60
C ASP A 466 -40.53 4.56 -35.20
N GLY A 467 -41.84 4.71 -35.55
CA GLY A 467 -42.86 3.73 -35.29
C GLY A 467 -42.43 2.33 -35.70
N GLU A 468 -42.82 1.38 -34.83
CA GLU A 468 -42.92 -0.05 -35.03
C GLU A 468 -41.63 -0.87 -35.10
N THR A 469 -41.24 -1.45 -33.97
CA THR A 469 -40.88 -2.87 -33.95
C THR A 469 -41.18 -3.52 -32.58
N GLU A 470 -42.37 -4.12 -32.50
CA GLU A 470 -42.75 -5.04 -31.41
C GLU A 470 -42.04 -6.38 -31.51
N ASN A 471 -40.72 -6.45 -31.50
CA ASN A 471 -39.95 -7.70 -31.32
C ASN A 471 -38.46 -7.41 -31.34
N ALA A 472 -38.00 -6.31 -30.75
CA ALA A 472 -36.56 -6.09 -30.53
C ALA A 472 -36.13 -6.86 -29.30
N ASP A 473 -35.10 -7.67 -29.47
CA ASP A 473 -34.35 -8.34 -28.43
C ASP A 473 -34.08 -7.35 -27.27
N GLU A 474 -34.35 -7.74 -26.01
CA GLU A 474 -34.15 -6.85 -24.83
C GLU A 474 -32.76 -6.20 -24.79
N THR A 475 -31.76 -6.85 -25.36
CA THR A 475 -30.42 -6.36 -25.48
C THR A 475 -30.33 -5.15 -26.42
N LYS A 476 -31.00 -5.20 -27.57
CA LYS A 476 -31.03 -4.09 -28.52
C LYS A 476 -31.83 -2.89 -28.00
N LYS A 477 -32.85 -3.13 -27.20
CA LYS A 477 -33.63 -2.06 -26.55
C LYS A 477 -32.81 -1.35 -25.48
N LYS A 478 -32.03 -2.10 -24.68
CA LYS A 478 -31.12 -1.54 -23.70
C LYS A 478 -29.95 -0.77 -24.34
N GLU A 479 -29.44 -1.24 -25.49
CA GLU A 479 -28.41 -0.51 -26.26
C GLU A 479 -28.96 0.80 -26.86
N ALA A 480 -30.15 0.78 -27.39
CA ALA A 480 -30.81 1.98 -27.92
C ALA A 480 -31.11 3.01 -26.82
N ASP A 481 -31.59 2.57 -25.64
CA ASP A 481 -31.82 3.44 -24.48
C ASP A 481 -30.50 4.05 -23.96
N MET A 482 -29.42 3.29 -23.99
CA MET A 482 -28.10 3.76 -23.58
C MET A 482 -27.53 4.80 -24.54
N ASP A 483 -27.67 4.57 -25.85
CA ASP A 483 -27.26 5.53 -26.89
C ASP A 483 -28.04 6.84 -26.82
N ALA A 484 -29.33 6.76 -26.54
CA ALA A 484 -30.17 7.93 -26.33
C ALA A 484 -29.76 8.74 -25.12
N LYS A 485 -29.49 8.06 -24.01
CA LYS A 485 -28.98 8.71 -22.77
C LYS A 485 -27.65 9.42 -23.02
N ILE A 486 -26.73 8.82 -23.76
CA ILE A 486 -25.42 9.42 -24.06
C ILE A 486 -25.57 10.65 -24.97
N LYS A 487 -26.45 10.59 -25.96
CA LYS A 487 -26.77 11.76 -26.81
C LYS A 487 -27.29 12.92 -25.97
N LEU A 488 -28.20 12.66 -25.04
CA LEU A 488 -28.72 13.63 -24.09
C LEU A 488 -27.62 14.21 -23.21
N ASN A 489 -26.77 13.36 -22.65
CA ASN A 489 -25.66 13.77 -21.81
C ASN A 489 -24.67 14.66 -22.56
N ARG A 490 -24.32 14.33 -23.80
CA ARG A 490 -23.47 15.17 -24.68
C ARG A 490 -24.12 16.51 -25.00
N TYR A 491 -25.43 16.53 -25.21
CA TYR A 491 -26.18 17.77 -25.38
C TYR A 491 -26.12 18.63 -24.12
N ASN A 492 -26.33 18.05 -22.95
CA ASN A 492 -26.24 18.73 -21.66
C ASN A 492 -24.83 19.32 -21.45
N ALA A 493 -23.77 18.54 -21.64
CA ALA A 493 -22.41 19.01 -21.57
C ALA A 493 -22.13 20.21 -22.51
N LYS A 494 -22.58 20.13 -23.77
CA LYS A 494 -22.46 21.21 -24.78
C LYS A 494 -23.21 22.47 -24.34
N ARG A 495 -24.38 22.36 -23.74
CA ARG A 495 -25.17 23.46 -23.20
C ARG A 495 -24.41 24.21 -22.10
N HIS A 496 -23.64 23.48 -21.28
CA HIS A 496 -22.77 24.06 -20.27
C HIS A 496 -21.42 24.55 -20.82
N GLY A 497 -21.28 24.61 -22.13
CA GLY A 497 -20.09 25.10 -22.81
C GLY A 497 -18.93 24.14 -22.83
N VAL A 498 -19.19 22.84 -22.65
CA VAL A 498 -18.18 21.78 -22.72
C VAL A 498 -18.17 21.18 -24.12
N GLN A 499 -17.05 21.31 -24.84
CA GLN A 499 -16.84 20.66 -26.13
C GLN A 499 -16.42 19.20 -25.90
N THR A 500 -17.19 18.24 -26.41
CA THR A 500 -16.98 16.80 -26.27
C THR A 500 -16.55 16.12 -27.57
N ASP A 501 -16.64 16.80 -28.69
CA ASP A 501 -16.20 16.27 -29.99
C ASP A 501 -14.67 16.32 -30.08
N VAL A 502 -14.04 15.19 -29.77
CA VAL A 502 -12.58 15.04 -29.71
C VAL A 502 -11.92 15.38 -31.05
N SER A 503 -12.61 15.16 -32.17
CA SER A 503 -12.08 15.48 -33.50
C SER A 503 -11.85 16.99 -33.73
N ARG A 504 -12.55 17.82 -32.96
CA ARG A 504 -12.46 19.29 -33.03
C ARG A 504 -11.59 19.89 -31.93
N ILE A 505 -11.07 19.07 -31.04
CA ILE A 505 -10.25 19.52 -29.90
C ILE A 505 -8.78 19.45 -30.29
N LEU A 506 -8.11 20.59 -30.27
CA LEU A 506 -6.66 20.67 -30.37
C LEU A 506 -6.12 21.32 -29.11
N VAL A 507 -5.32 20.56 -28.35
CA VAL A 507 -4.53 21.08 -27.24
C VAL A 507 -3.11 21.32 -27.74
N ALA A 508 -2.68 22.58 -27.72
CA ALA A 508 -1.36 22.97 -28.20
C ALA A 508 -0.73 24.00 -27.25
N ILE A 509 0.58 24.04 -27.20
CA ILE A 509 1.36 25.02 -26.44
C ILE A 509 2.25 25.83 -27.40
N PRO A 510 2.63 27.08 -27.05
CA PRO A 510 3.63 27.81 -27.80
C PRO A 510 4.95 27.05 -27.88
N LYS A 511 5.60 27.10 -29.04
CA LYS A 511 6.82 26.33 -29.33
C LYS A 511 7.99 26.63 -28.37
N ASP A 512 8.01 27.82 -27.79
CA ASP A 512 9.10 28.30 -26.93
C ASP A 512 8.78 28.22 -25.41
N THR A 513 7.68 27.57 -25.04
CA THR A 513 7.31 27.45 -23.62
C THR A 513 7.95 26.19 -23.05
N PRO A 514 8.85 26.29 -22.05
CA PRO A 514 9.39 25.10 -21.41
C PRO A 514 8.27 24.34 -20.69
N LEU A 515 8.16 23.04 -20.95
CA LEU A 515 7.17 22.15 -20.37
C LEU A 515 7.25 22.01 -18.82
N THR A 516 8.26 22.62 -18.22
CA THR A 516 8.63 22.49 -16.80
C THR A 516 8.57 23.80 -16.00
N GLY A 517 7.94 24.85 -16.52
CA GLY A 517 7.90 26.16 -15.85
C GLY A 517 6.80 26.27 -14.79
N ASP A 518 7.14 26.91 -13.66
CA ASP A 518 6.25 27.28 -12.54
C ASP A 518 5.21 28.33 -12.91
N SER A 519 5.31 28.90 -14.09
CA SER A 519 4.41 29.91 -14.61
C SER A 519 3.18 29.25 -15.20
N GLY A 520 2.05 29.68 -14.71
CA GLY A 520 0.72 29.25 -15.19
C GLY A 520 0.64 29.20 -16.70
N ILE A 521 -0.29 28.39 -17.17
CA ILE A 521 -0.56 28.17 -18.58
C ILE A 521 -0.61 29.53 -19.28
N VAL A 522 0.35 29.73 -20.17
CA VAL A 522 0.45 30.96 -20.99
C VAL A 522 -0.79 31.04 -21.87
N GLU A 523 -1.44 32.20 -21.91
CA GLU A 523 -2.46 32.52 -22.92
C GLU A 523 -1.87 32.28 -24.29
N ILE A 524 -2.54 31.45 -25.09
CA ILE A 524 -2.10 31.04 -26.41
C ILE A 524 -2.30 32.21 -27.38
N THR A 525 -1.23 32.89 -27.69
CA THR A 525 -1.20 33.82 -28.82
C THR A 525 -0.97 33.05 -30.13
N ASP A 526 -1.52 33.52 -31.23
CA ASP A 526 -1.70 32.84 -32.52
C ASP A 526 -0.43 32.37 -33.28
N LYS A 527 0.75 32.33 -32.66
CA LYS A 527 2.00 32.02 -33.35
C LYS A 527 2.51 30.64 -33.01
N ALA A 528 2.60 29.77 -34.02
CA ALA A 528 3.26 28.45 -34.02
C ALA A 528 2.94 27.54 -32.83
N ARG A 529 1.82 26.84 -32.91
CA ARG A 529 1.37 25.85 -31.93
C ARG A 529 1.98 24.49 -32.26
N LEU A 530 2.54 23.80 -31.25
CA LEU A 530 2.97 22.44 -31.38
C LEU A 530 1.85 21.52 -30.84
N ALA A 531 1.37 20.60 -31.69
CA ALA A 531 0.43 19.57 -31.23
C ALA A 531 1.14 18.63 -30.25
N LEU A 532 0.56 18.45 -29.08
CA LEU A 532 1.11 17.60 -28.03
C LEU A 532 0.88 16.11 -28.35
N ASN A 533 1.88 15.30 -28.10
CA ASN A 533 1.71 13.85 -28.13
C ASN A 533 0.93 13.32 -26.90
N ALA A 534 0.50 12.05 -26.95
CA ALA A 534 -0.33 11.47 -25.89
C ALA A 534 0.36 11.48 -24.51
N SER A 535 1.68 11.33 -24.45
CA SER A 535 2.43 11.36 -23.20
C SER A 535 2.50 12.76 -22.60
N GLU A 536 2.68 13.76 -23.43
CA GLU A 536 2.69 15.18 -23.02
C GLU A 536 1.33 15.62 -22.52
N LEU A 537 0.26 15.23 -23.22
CA LEU A 537 -1.12 15.47 -22.80
C LEU A 537 -1.42 14.82 -21.44
N GLN A 538 -0.99 13.58 -21.23
CA GLN A 538 -1.19 12.90 -19.96
C GLN A 538 -0.41 13.58 -18.82
N ASN A 539 0.79 14.05 -19.08
CA ASN A 539 1.59 14.79 -18.10
C ASN A 539 0.92 16.12 -17.72
N LEU A 540 0.42 16.86 -18.71
CA LEU A 540 -0.31 18.12 -18.46
C LEU A 540 -1.62 17.88 -17.70
N PHE A 541 -2.33 16.80 -17.99
CA PHE A 541 -3.53 16.42 -17.26
C PHE A 541 -3.21 16.06 -15.81
N THR A 542 -2.12 15.34 -15.57
CA THR A 542 -1.66 15.07 -14.20
C THR A 542 -1.33 16.37 -13.45
N LEU A 543 -0.64 17.31 -14.10
CA LEU A 543 -0.34 18.62 -13.51
C LEU A 543 -1.62 19.44 -13.25
N PHE A 544 -2.59 19.39 -14.18
CA PHE A 544 -3.89 20.00 -13.99
C PHE A 544 -4.60 19.45 -12.76
N CYS A 545 -4.72 18.13 -12.64
CA CYS A 545 -5.32 17.49 -11.48
C CYS A 545 -4.59 17.87 -10.20
N ARG A 546 -3.24 17.83 -10.20
CA ARG A 546 -2.42 18.20 -9.05
C ARG A 546 -2.64 19.63 -8.57
N LYS A 547 -2.86 20.58 -9.49
CA LYS A 547 -3.18 21.96 -9.14
C LYS A 547 -4.57 22.09 -8.52
N ASN A 548 -5.48 21.22 -8.91
CA ASN A 548 -6.90 21.31 -8.56
C ASN A 548 -7.35 20.43 -7.41
N VAL A 549 -6.46 19.70 -6.70
CA VAL A 549 -6.84 18.92 -5.51
C VAL A 549 -7.12 19.77 -4.27
N GLY A 550 -7.08 21.10 -4.37
CA GLY A 550 -7.35 22.01 -3.26
C GLY A 550 -6.35 21.88 -2.12
N GLY A 551 -6.86 21.87 -0.90
CA GLY A 551 -6.08 21.71 0.32
C GLY A 551 -5.62 20.29 0.61
N PHE A 552 -6.03 19.29 -0.19
CA PHE A 552 -5.67 17.89 0.02
C PHE A 552 -4.23 17.56 -0.41
N SER A 553 -3.67 16.49 0.16
CA SER A 553 -2.35 15.99 -0.21
C SER A 553 -2.24 15.80 -1.72
N LYS A 554 -1.38 16.57 -2.34
CA LYS A 554 -1.20 16.53 -3.80
C LYS A 554 -0.71 15.18 -4.30
N PHE A 555 0.06 14.48 -3.47
CA PHE A 555 0.61 13.18 -3.80
C PHE A 555 -0.47 12.10 -3.88
N ASP A 556 -1.24 11.96 -2.79
CA ASP A 556 -2.24 10.90 -2.67
C ASP A 556 -3.52 11.21 -3.44
N SER A 557 -3.85 12.50 -3.60
CA SER A 557 -5.13 12.93 -4.15
C SER A 557 -5.13 13.11 -5.66
N THR A 558 -3.97 13.36 -6.28
CA THR A 558 -3.88 13.55 -7.73
C THR A 558 -4.35 12.32 -8.52
N PRO A 559 -3.91 11.08 -8.20
CA PRO A 559 -4.39 9.89 -8.91
C PRO A 559 -5.89 9.65 -8.70
N VAL A 560 -6.41 9.97 -7.51
CA VAL A 560 -7.83 9.81 -7.20
C VAL A 560 -8.67 10.79 -8.03
N LEU A 561 -8.25 12.06 -8.12
CA LEU A 561 -8.92 13.06 -8.94
C LEU A 561 -8.85 12.71 -10.44
N GLN A 562 -7.70 12.22 -10.93
CA GLN A 562 -7.57 11.77 -12.32
C GLN A 562 -8.57 10.66 -12.62
N GLY A 563 -8.55 9.59 -11.79
CA GLY A 563 -9.46 8.46 -11.96
C GLY A 563 -10.94 8.86 -11.84
N ALA A 564 -11.26 9.83 -10.98
CA ALA A 564 -12.62 10.35 -10.86
C ALA A 564 -13.09 11.07 -12.14
N ILE A 565 -12.22 11.88 -12.73
CA ILE A 565 -12.54 12.60 -13.99
C ILE A 565 -12.63 11.61 -15.16
N GLU A 566 -11.66 10.71 -15.30
CA GLU A 566 -11.62 9.71 -16.36
C GLU A 566 -12.89 8.86 -16.37
N SER A 567 -13.24 8.31 -15.20
CA SER A 567 -14.43 7.49 -15.08
C SER A 567 -15.73 8.24 -15.30
N ALA A 568 -15.82 9.46 -14.77
CA ALA A 568 -17.03 10.26 -14.95
C ALA A 568 -17.27 10.60 -16.42
N LEU A 569 -16.23 10.96 -17.17
CA LEU A 569 -16.34 11.26 -18.59
C LEU A 569 -16.58 10.00 -19.44
N GLU A 570 -16.02 8.88 -19.08
CA GLU A 570 -16.27 7.61 -19.75
C GLU A 570 -17.72 7.17 -19.54
N GLU A 571 -18.22 7.21 -18.29
CA GLU A 571 -19.58 6.79 -17.94
C GLU A 571 -20.65 7.76 -18.47
N TYR A 572 -20.44 9.07 -18.38
CA TYR A 572 -21.44 10.08 -18.73
C TYR A 572 -21.45 10.41 -20.21
N LEU A 573 -20.27 10.48 -20.87
CA LEU A 573 -20.10 10.96 -22.25
C LEU A 573 -19.53 9.91 -23.21
N GLN A 574 -19.15 8.73 -22.74
CA GLN A 574 -18.38 7.74 -23.50
C GLN A 574 -17.11 8.36 -24.15
N VAL A 575 -16.39 9.17 -23.41
CA VAL A 575 -15.07 9.65 -23.80
C VAL A 575 -14.03 8.67 -23.31
N PHE A 576 -13.30 8.02 -24.21
CA PHE A 576 -12.25 7.06 -23.85
C PHE A 576 -11.14 7.73 -23.03
N SER A 577 -10.59 7.00 -22.07
CA SER A 577 -9.58 7.52 -21.14
C SER A 577 -8.39 8.21 -21.82
N MET A 578 -7.98 7.75 -23.01
CA MET A 578 -6.91 8.38 -23.81
C MET A 578 -7.26 9.79 -24.33
N ASP A 579 -8.54 10.09 -24.47
CA ASP A 579 -9.04 11.36 -24.99
C ASP A 579 -9.49 12.33 -23.87
N VAL A 580 -9.66 11.83 -22.66
CA VAL A 580 -10.02 12.64 -21.48
C VAL A 580 -9.06 13.81 -21.27
N PRO A 581 -7.74 13.65 -21.35
CA PRO A 581 -6.81 14.78 -21.26
C PRO A 581 -7.08 15.88 -22.28
N LYS A 582 -7.44 15.53 -23.51
CA LYS A 582 -7.78 16.52 -24.56
C LYS A 582 -9.04 17.31 -24.17
N VAL A 583 -10.09 16.60 -23.75
CA VAL A 583 -11.36 17.22 -23.37
C VAL A 583 -11.19 18.17 -22.19
N VAL A 584 -10.48 17.74 -21.15
CA VAL A 584 -10.31 18.53 -19.93
C VAL A 584 -9.38 19.73 -20.14
N LEU A 585 -8.28 19.53 -20.86
CA LEU A 585 -7.28 20.58 -21.07
C LEU A 585 -7.64 21.58 -22.17
N TYR A 586 -8.70 21.31 -22.94
CA TYR A 586 -9.16 22.25 -23.95
C TYR A 586 -9.50 23.60 -23.32
N HIS A 587 -9.00 24.70 -23.92
CA HIS A 587 -9.04 26.03 -23.31
C HIS A 587 -10.46 26.51 -22.94
N GLN A 588 -11.49 26.11 -23.69
CA GLN A 588 -12.89 26.44 -23.38
C GLN A 588 -13.47 25.56 -22.26
N ASN A 589 -13.04 24.30 -22.16
CA ASN A 589 -13.54 23.32 -21.19
C ASN A 589 -12.88 23.50 -19.83
N ARG A 590 -11.61 23.81 -19.81
CA ARG A 590 -10.78 23.83 -18.62
C ARG A 590 -11.37 24.60 -17.43
N PRO A 591 -11.86 25.85 -17.58
CA PRO A 591 -12.46 26.61 -16.49
C PRO A 591 -13.71 25.90 -15.92
N ARG A 592 -14.44 25.17 -16.77
CA ARG A 592 -15.63 24.40 -16.34
C ARG A 592 -15.25 23.20 -15.47
N PHE A 593 -14.20 22.51 -15.84
CA PHE A 593 -13.68 21.41 -15.01
C PHE A 593 -13.06 21.91 -13.73
N GLU A 594 -12.33 23.02 -13.72
CA GLU A 594 -11.81 23.64 -12.50
C GLU A 594 -12.93 23.99 -11.51
N GLU A 595 -14.04 24.55 -12.01
CA GLU A 595 -15.21 24.86 -11.18
C GLU A 595 -15.92 23.60 -10.67
N LEU A 596 -16.09 22.58 -11.54
CA LEU A 596 -16.70 21.32 -11.18
C LEU A 596 -15.91 20.61 -10.11
N ILE A 597 -14.59 20.52 -10.25
CA ILE A 597 -13.69 19.94 -9.24
C ILE A 597 -13.84 20.70 -7.92
N ARG A 598 -13.82 22.03 -7.94
CA ARG A 598 -13.98 22.83 -6.74
C ARG A 598 -15.29 22.52 -6.01
N LYS A 599 -16.41 22.40 -6.72
CA LYS A 599 -17.72 22.03 -6.14
C LYS A 599 -17.71 20.64 -5.54
N ALA A 600 -17.09 19.67 -6.24
CA ALA A 600 -16.96 18.31 -5.75
C ALA A 600 -16.09 18.23 -4.48
N LEU A 601 -14.99 18.99 -4.43
CA LEU A 601 -14.13 19.07 -3.24
C LEU A 601 -14.88 19.65 -2.03
N VAL A 602 -15.67 20.71 -2.23
CA VAL A 602 -16.49 21.28 -1.15
C VAL A 602 -17.50 20.25 -0.62
N THR A 603 -18.13 19.50 -1.50
CA THR A 603 -19.08 18.44 -1.13
C THR A 603 -18.37 17.31 -0.36
N TYR A 604 -17.17 16.94 -0.82
CA TYR A 604 -16.35 15.93 -0.16
C TYR A 604 -15.89 16.39 1.23
N GLU A 605 -15.39 17.61 1.38
CA GLU A 605 -15.05 18.19 2.67
C GLU A 605 -16.23 18.23 3.65
N ALA A 606 -17.42 18.57 3.15
CA ALA A 606 -18.62 18.55 3.96
C ALA A 606 -18.97 17.14 4.44
N THR A 607 -18.78 16.13 3.58
CA THR A 607 -18.96 14.72 3.92
C THR A 607 -17.94 14.26 4.96
N LEU A 608 -16.67 14.62 4.78
CA LEU A 608 -15.62 14.33 5.77
C LEU A 608 -15.91 14.97 7.12
N LYS A 609 -16.35 16.25 7.14
CA LYS A 609 -16.70 16.97 8.37
C LYS A 609 -17.91 16.36 9.06
N LYS A 610 -18.89 15.86 8.33
CA LYS A 610 -20.04 15.15 8.88
C LYS A 610 -19.58 13.85 9.54
N ASN A 611 -18.77 13.07 8.85
CA ASN A 611 -18.21 11.83 9.36
C ASN A 611 -17.26 12.07 10.55
N ALA A 612 -16.47 13.16 10.51
CA ALA A 612 -15.55 13.55 11.58
C ALA A 612 -16.26 14.10 12.84
N LYS A 613 -17.47 14.67 12.71
CA LYS A 613 -18.26 15.09 13.88
C LYS A 613 -18.78 13.92 14.70
N GLU A 614 -18.86 12.73 14.11
CA GLU A 614 -19.15 11.47 14.82
C GLU A 614 -17.91 10.86 15.48
N VAL A 615 -16.72 11.35 15.15
CA VAL A 615 -15.44 10.90 15.68
C VAL A 615 -14.74 12.08 16.33
N SER A 616 -15.24 12.49 17.52
CA SER A 616 -14.45 13.39 18.36
C SER A 616 -13.15 12.69 18.74
N MET A 617 -12.04 13.48 18.88
CA MET A 617 -10.72 12.97 19.35
C MET A 617 -10.79 12.53 20.84
N GLU A 618 -11.88 11.95 21.27
CA GLU A 618 -12.03 11.35 22.58
C GLU A 618 -11.64 9.88 22.49
N TYR A 619 -10.98 9.41 23.53
CA TYR A 619 -10.73 7.98 23.68
C TYR A 619 -12.03 7.22 23.49
N GLN A 620 -12.05 6.31 22.53
CA GLN A 620 -13.19 5.41 22.40
C GLN A 620 -13.08 4.33 23.47
N GLN A 621 -14.18 4.13 24.19
CA GLN A 621 -14.29 3.11 25.21
C GLN A 621 -14.79 1.81 24.55
N SER A 622 -14.17 0.70 24.91
CA SER A 622 -14.60 -0.64 24.52
C SER A 622 -14.63 -1.57 25.73
N VAL A 623 -15.24 -2.71 25.55
CA VAL A 623 -15.16 -3.81 26.51
C VAL A 623 -14.12 -4.79 26.03
N TRP A 624 -13.13 -5.07 26.87
CA TRP A 624 -12.09 -6.03 26.59
C TRP A 624 -12.27 -7.31 27.41
N GLN A 625 -12.02 -8.42 26.76
CA GLN A 625 -11.95 -9.76 27.36
C GLN A 625 -10.75 -10.48 26.78
N VAL A 626 -10.25 -11.51 27.49
CA VAL A 626 -9.24 -12.39 26.89
C VAL A 626 -9.82 -12.99 25.61
N PRO A 627 -9.22 -12.77 24.44
CA PRO A 627 -9.78 -13.23 23.16
C PRO A 627 -9.89 -14.76 23.12
N GLU A 628 -10.92 -15.27 22.45
CA GLU A 628 -11.07 -16.71 22.23
C GLU A 628 -9.93 -17.28 21.40
N THR A 629 -9.50 -16.52 20.41
CA THR A 629 -8.37 -16.86 19.56
C THR A 629 -7.55 -15.60 19.29
N ARG A 630 -6.23 -15.70 19.42
CA ARG A 630 -5.29 -14.67 19.02
C ARG A 630 -4.44 -15.19 17.88
N LEU A 631 -4.31 -14.37 16.85
CA LEU A 631 -3.48 -14.64 15.68
C LEU A 631 -2.08 -14.07 15.89
N TYR A 632 -1.07 -14.87 15.54
CA TYR A 632 0.33 -14.45 15.59
C TYR A 632 0.99 -14.70 14.25
N ASN A 633 1.88 -13.81 13.90
CA ASN A 633 2.77 -14.03 12.76
C ASN A 633 3.91 -14.97 13.19
N ALA A 634 4.00 -16.14 12.60
CA ALA A 634 4.98 -17.17 12.98
C ALA A 634 6.44 -16.71 12.97
N ALA A 635 6.76 -15.73 12.12
CA ALA A 635 8.12 -15.21 12.06
C ALA A 635 8.43 -14.17 13.14
N MET A 636 7.42 -13.65 13.80
CA MET A 636 7.58 -12.66 14.86
C MET A 636 7.51 -13.25 16.27
N VAL A 637 7.36 -14.57 16.35
CA VAL A 637 7.20 -15.27 17.62
C VAL A 637 8.05 -16.54 17.69
N ARG A 638 8.33 -16.98 18.91
CA ARG A 638 8.89 -18.28 19.22
C ARG A 638 7.84 -19.11 19.97
N THR A 639 7.71 -20.36 19.60
CA THR A 639 6.86 -21.29 20.34
C THR A 639 7.60 -21.74 21.57
N THR A 640 6.98 -21.63 22.75
CA THR A 640 7.50 -22.07 24.04
C THR A 640 6.69 -23.26 24.57
N GLU A 641 6.25 -24.13 23.69
CA GLU A 641 5.49 -25.33 24.06
C GLU A 641 6.25 -26.16 25.11
N GLY A 642 5.57 -26.45 26.20
CA GLY A 642 6.13 -27.19 27.31
C GLY A 642 6.91 -26.37 28.34
N GLU A 643 7.16 -25.09 28.11
CA GLU A 643 7.88 -24.20 29.02
C GLU A 643 7.00 -23.22 29.78
N ILE A 644 5.80 -22.87 29.23
CA ILE A 644 4.87 -21.91 29.80
C ILE A 644 3.48 -22.52 29.90
N PHE A 645 2.97 -22.70 31.12
CA PHE A 645 1.75 -23.46 31.38
C PHE A 645 0.55 -22.60 31.77
N ASN A 646 0.75 -21.48 32.45
CA ASN A 646 -0.34 -20.68 33.02
C ASN A 646 -0.78 -19.50 32.16
N HIS A 647 -0.26 -19.36 30.96
CA HIS A 647 -0.77 -18.36 30.00
C HIS A 647 -2.21 -18.70 29.60
N ALA A 648 -3.09 -17.67 29.53
CA ALA A 648 -4.51 -17.82 29.26
C ALA A 648 -4.80 -18.44 27.88
N LEU A 649 -3.89 -18.26 26.93
CA LEU A 649 -3.97 -18.85 25.59
C LEU A 649 -2.95 -19.98 25.46
N TYR A 650 -3.28 -20.97 24.64
CA TYR A 650 -2.39 -22.09 24.30
C TYR A 650 -2.42 -22.36 22.79
N PRO A 651 -1.27 -22.62 22.14
CA PRO A 651 0.09 -22.52 22.70
C PRO A 651 0.48 -21.10 23.06
N TYR A 652 1.46 -20.91 23.94
CA TYR A 652 2.05 -19.62 24.22
C TYR A 652 3.10 -19.28 23.16
N PHE A 653 3.00 -18.09 22.58
CA PHE A 653 3.95 -17.58 21.61
C PHE A 653 4.65 -16.33 22.19
N GLU A 654 5.94 -16.46 22.43
CA GLU A 654 6.78 -15.33 22.85
C GLU A 654 7.12 -14.45 21.64
N GLN A 655 6.90 -13.16 21.71
CA GLN A 655 7.30 -12.24 20.64
C GLN A 655 8.83 -12.13 20.59
N ILE A 656 9.40 -12.15 19.38
CA ILE A 656 10.85 -11.97 19.17
C ILE A 656 11.31 -10.59 19.70
N THR A 657 10.41 -9.61 19.66
CA THR A 657 10.64 -8.24 20.12
C THR A 657 10.43 -8.06 21.62
N ALA A 658 9.97 -9.09 22.33
CA ALA A 658 9.77 -9.01 23.78
C ALA A 658 11.06 -8.59 24.47
N SER A 659 10.98 -7.58 25.31
CA SER A 659 12.10 -7.09 26.10
C SER A 659 12.54 -8.13 27.13
N ARG A 660 13.77 -8.03 27.59
CA ARG A 660 14.27 -8.91 28.63
C ARG A 660 13.40 -8.89 29.91
N PRO A 661 12.97 -7.74 30.42
CA PRO A 661 12.04 -7.70 31.57
C PRO A 661 10.74 -8.47 31.31
N GLU A 662 10.15 -8.30 30.12
CA GLU A 662 8.91 -9.02 29.76
C GLU A 662 9.10 -10.54 29.78
N GLN A 663 10.20 -11.03 29.18
CA GLN A 663 10.52 -12.47 29.14
C GLN A 663 10.73 -13.03 30.55
N GLU A 664 11.49 -12.32 31.39
CA GLU A 664 11.79 -12.74 32.76
C GLU A 664 10.53 -12.71 33.64
N PHE A 665 9.63 -11.71 33.43
CA PHE A 665 8.39 -11.63 34.20
C PHE A 665 7.38 -12.71 33.78
N ALA A 666 7.29 -13.04 32.50
CA ALA A 666 6.45 -14.14 32.01
C ALA A 666 6.82 -15.48 32.69
N ARG A 667 8.12 -15.77 32.75
CA ARG A 667 8.62 -16.99 33.47
C ARG A 667 8.35 -16.91 34.94
N TRP A 668 8.61 -15.76 35.56
CA TRP A 668 8.34 -15.56 36.99
C TRP A 668 6.86 -15.77 37.34
N LEU A 669 5.93 -15.31 36.51
CA LEU A 669 4.50 -15.51 36.69
C LEU A 669 4.12 -16.98 36.54
N ASP A 670 4.77 -17.70 35.65
CA ASP A 670 4.52 -19.13 35.44
C ASP A 670 5.04 -19.98 36.59
N ASP A 671 6.14 -19.59 37.23
CA ASP A 671 6.68 -20.22 38.45
C ASP A 671 5.77 -19.98 39.68
N LYS A 672 4.86 -19.02 39.65
CA LYS A 672 3.94 -18.66 40.74
C LYS A 672 2.56 -19.33 40.62
N MET A 673 2.48 -20.53 40.09
CA MET A 673 1.27 -21.34 39.89
C MET A 673 0.41 -21.52 41.15
N GLU A 674 0.98 -21.43 42.33
CA GLU A 674 0.24 -21.52 43.59
C GLU A 674 -0.70 -20.35 43.85
N TYR A 675 -0.37 -19.14 43.32
CA TYR A 675 -1.14 -17.89 43.47
C TYR A 675 -1.83 -17.48 42.18
N VAL A 676 -1.19 -17.72 41.00
CA VAL A 676 -1.67 -17.32 39.68
C VAL A 676 -2.67 -18.35 39.13
N GLU A 677 -3.89 -17.90 38.81
CA GLU A 677 -4.87 -18.75 38.11
C GLU A 677 -4.55 -18.79 36.62
N TRP A 678 -4.30 -17.62 36.03
CA TRP A 678 -3.79 -17.44 34.67
C TRP A 678 -3.17 -16.06 34.48
N TRP A 679 -2.34 -15.90 33.47
CA TRP A 679 -1.81 -14.63 33.02
C TRP A 679 -1.93 -14.50 31.50
N TYR A 680 -1.96 -13.28 31.01
CA TYR A 680 -2.08 -12.94 29.59
C TYR A 680 -1.06 -11.87 29.22
N LYS A 681 -0.18 -12.18 28.23
CA LYS A 681 0.69 -11.16 27.63
C LYS A 681 -0.14 -10.35 26.64
N ASN A 682 -0.31 -9.11 26.93
CA ASN A 682 -1.05 -8.17 26.09
C ASN A 682 -0.24 -7.84 24.82
N GLY A 683 -0.82 -7.04 23.93
CA GLY A 683 -0.10 -6.49 22.78
C GLY A 683 0.13 -5.00 22.95
N ASP A 684 0.95 -4.46 22.08
CA ASP A 684 1.46 -3.09 22.22
C ASP A 684 0.57 -2.06 21.53
N GLU A 685 -0.34 -2.47 20.66
CA GLU A 685 -1.18 -1.59 19.87
C GLU A 685 -2.45 -2.28 19.33
N GLY A 686 -3.52 -1.52 19.16
CA GLY A 686 -4.75 -1.96 18.50
C GLY A 686 -5.93 -2.21 19.45
N LYS A 687 -7.15 -2.10 18.91
CA LYS A 687 -8.42 -2.23 19.63
C LYS A 687 -8.63 -3.58 20.32
N GLN A 688 -7.97 -4.63 19.80
CA GLN A 688 -8.05 -5.98 20.33
C GLN A 688 -7.29 -6.15 21.65
N HIS A 689 -6.45 -5.20 22.01
CA HIS A 689 -5.63 -5.22 23.22
C HIS A 689 -6.21 -4.33 24.30
N PHE A 690 -5.91 -4.69 25.54
CA PHE A 690 -6.33 -3.90 26.67
C PHE A 690 -5.46 -2.65 26.82
N ALA A 691 -6.08 -1.49 26.96
CA ALA A 691 -5.36 -0.23 27.14
C ALA A 691 -6.08 0.73 28.10
N VAL A 692 -5.28 1.60 28.72
CA VAL A 692 -5.69 2.66 29.61
C VAL A 692 -5.34 4.01 28.97
N PRO A 693 -6.21 5.04 29.02
CA PRO A 693 -5.90 6.35 28.50
C PRO A 693 -4.90 7.09 29.40
N TYR A 694 -3.92 7.75 28.79
CA TYR A 694 -2.98 8.62 29.49
C TYR A 694 -2.64 9.86 28.68
N THR A 695 -2.04 10.84 29.34
CA THR A 695 -1.48 12.02 28.66
C THR A 695 0.03 11.95 28.78
N ASP A 696 0.73 11.96 27.63
CA ASP A 696 2.20 11.88 27.61
C ASP A 696 2.84 13.19 28.13
N SER A 697 4.14 13.17 28.38
CA SER A 697 4.94 14.32 28.82
C SER A 697 4.83 15.54 27.90
N GLY A 698 4.42 15.35 26.65
CA GLY A 698 4.13 16.38 25.64
C GLY A 698 2.68 16.85 25.62
N SER A 699 1.86 16.55 26.64
CA SER A 699 0.43 16.87 26.75
C SER A 699 -0.46 16.27 25.65
N ARG A 700 -0.03 15.18 24.99
CA ARG A 700 -0.81 14.49 23.99
C ARG A 700 -1.56 13.31 24.59
N LYS A 701 -2.82 13.17 24.24
CA LYS A 701 -3.65 12.03 24.64
C LYS A 701 -3.24 10.77 23.89
N ARG A 702 -2.95 9.68 24.63
CA ARG A 702 -2.53 8.38 24.10
C ARG A 702 -3.17 7.22 24.84
N CYS A 703 -3.15 6.04 24.27
CA CYS A 703 -3.50 4.80 24.95
C CYS A 703 -2.23 4.06 25.36
N PHE A 704 -2.21 3.62 26.61
CA PHE A 704 -1.16 2.84 27.23
C PHE A 704 -1.60 1.38 27.33
N TYR A 705 -0.86 0.49 26.70
CA TYR A 705 -1.10 -0.94 26.68
C TYR A 705 -0.22 -1.59 27.73
N VAL A 706 -0.82 -2.04 28.86
CA VAL A 706 -0.06 -2.75 29.90
C VAL A 706 0.49 -4.07 29.37
N ASP A 707 1.67 -4.46 29.80
CA ASP A 707 2.32 -5.69 29.34
C ASP A 707 1.59 -6.97 29.72
N PHE A 708 1.13 -7.04 30.97
CA PHE A 708 0.56 -8.24 31.55
C PHE A 708 -0.77 -7.99 32.25
N ILE A 709 -1.71 -8.89 32.02
CA ILE A 709 -2.98 -8.97 32.74
C ILE A 709 -2.97 -10.31 33.45
N VAL A 710 -3.06 -10.30 34.78
CA VAL A 710 -2.95 -11.50 35.61
C VAL A 710 -4.21 -11.66 36.43
N ARG A 711 -4.73 -12.88 36.51
CA ARG A 711 -5.78 -13.24 37.44
C ARG A 711 -5.20 -14.15 38.51
N LEU A 712 -5.35 -13.73 39.74
CA LEU A 712 -4.96 -14.53 40.89
C LEU A 712 -6.09 -15.50 41.31
N LYS A 713 -5.75 -16.59 41.98
CA LYS A 713 -6.73 -17.54 42.58
C LYS A 713 -7.62 -16.88 43.62
N SER A 714 -7.16 -15.78 44.25
CA SER A 714 -7.97 -14.92 45.14
C SER A 714 -9.11 -14.19 44.38
N GLY A 715 -9.14 -14.24 43.08
CA GLY A 715 -10.02 -13.46 42.21
C GLY A 715 -9.53 -12.05 41.91
N THR A 716 -8.39 -11.64 42.44
CA THR A 716 -7.78 -10.33 42.20
C THR A 716 -7.24 -10.27 40.76
N ILE A 717 -7.48 -9.16 40.07
CA ILE A 717 -6.94 -8.88 38.74
C ILE A 717 -5.74 -7.95 38.90
N CYS A 718 -4.61 -8.29 38.30
CA CYS A 718 -3.42 -7.47 38.34
C CYS A 718 -3.09 -6.97 36.93
N LEU A 719 -2.77 -5.68 36.80
CA LEU A 719 -2.37 -5.01 35.58
C LEU A 719 -0.92 -4.53 35.73
N PHE A 720 0.00 -5.17 35.05
CA PHE A 720 1.42 -4.89 35.21
C PHE A 720 2.07 -4.45 33.90
N ASP A 721 2.98 -3.51 34.02
CA ASP A 721 3.82 -3.02 32.93
C ASP A 721 5.29 -3.10 33.34
N THR A 722 6.10 -3.85 32.58
CA THR A 722 7.50 -4.12 32.95
C THR A 722 8.45 -3.13 32.29
N LYS A 723 9.34 -2.55 33.09
CA LYS A 723 10.32 -1.57 32.61
C LYS A 723 11.72 -1.86 33.16
N THR A 724 12.71 -1.34 32.44
CA THR A 724 14.07 -1.18 32.96
C THR A 724 14.19 0.21 33.59
N LYS A 725 15.03 0.37 34.60
CA LYS A 725 15.28 1.69 35.22
C LYS A 725 15.57 2.75 34.16
N GLY A 726 14.85 3.87 34.17
CA GLY A 726 15.08 5.01 33.28
C GLY A 726 14.82 4.78 31.79
N SER A 727 14.21 3.65 31.40
CA SER A 727 14.08 3.30 29.97
C SER A 727 12.91 3.97 29.25
N ASP A 728 11.95 4.53 29.98
CA ASP A 728 10.72 5.11 29.42
C ASP A 728 10.41 6.45 30.10
N ALA A 729 10.55 7.54 29.36
CA ALA A 729 10.31 8.89 29.86
C ALA A 729 8.85 9.13 30.29
N ASP A 730 7.89 8.42 29.69
CA ASP A 730 6.45 8.52 30.00
C ASP A 730 6.01 7.47 31.04
N ALA A 731 6.93 6.72 31.66
CA ALA A 731 6.56 5.69 32.66
C ALA A 731 5.83 6.26 33.88
N PRO A 732 6.16 7.44 34.39
CA PRO A 732 5.39 8.07 35.47
C PRO A 732 3.94 8.35 35.06
N GLU A 733 3.71 8.98 33.91
CA GLU A 733 2.38 9.31 33.42
C GLU A 733 1.54 8.06 33.18
N LYS A 734 2.17 6.98 32.65
CA LYS A 734 1.53 5.67 32.44
C LYS A 734 1.14 5.02 33.77
N ASN A 735 2.05 5.01 34.74
CA ASN A 735 1.77 4.46 36.08
C ASN A 735 0.64 5.23 36.78
N ASN A 736 0.67 6.54 36.73
CA ASN A 736 -0.31 7.38 37.42
C ASN A 736 -1.70 7.22 36.78
N ALA A 737 -1.77 7.18 35.45
CA ALA A 737 -3.01 6.88 34.72
C ALA A 737 -3.54 5.46 35.00
N LEU A 738 -2.66 4.48 35.20
CA LEU A 738 -3.05 3.12 35.57
C LEU A 738 -3.62 3.08 36.99
N LEU A 739 -3.05 3.84 37.94
CA LEU A 739 -3.57 3.96 39.31
C LEU A 739 -4.96 4.60 39.33
N ASP A 740 -5.18 5.66 38.52
CA ASP A 740 -6.50 6.29 38.39
C ASP A 740 -7.54 5.30 37.82
N TYR A 741 -7.15 4.54 36.81
CA TYR A 741 -7.99 3.48 36.27
C TYR A 741 -8.34 2.43 37.33
N ILE A 742 -7.34 1.91 38.06
CA ILE A 742 -7.51 0.93 39.14
C ILE A 742 -8.47 1.48 40.21
N SER A 743 -8.26 2.72 40.67
CA SER A 743 -9.10 3.37 41.66
C SER A 743 -10.56 3.45 41.21
N SER A 744 -10.79 3.77 39.93
CA SER A 744 -12.14 3.82 39.34
C SER A 744 -12.84 2.46 39.35
N TYR A 745 -12.09 1.37 39.23
CA TYR A 745 -12.62 0.00 39.30
C TYR A 745 -12.85 -0.49 40.72
N GLN A 746 -11.95 -0.16 41.65
CA GLN A 746 -12.09 -0.50 43.07
C GLN A 746 -13.33 0.12 43.67
N ALA A 747 -13.71 1.35 43.23
CA ALA A 747 -14.95 1.98 43.61
C ALA A 747 -16.21 1.19 43.23
N THR A 748 -16.11 0.26 42.28
CA THR A 748 -17.19 -0.67 41.88
C THR A 748 -17.19 -1.98 42.68
N GLY A 749 -16.33 -2.13 43.69
CA GLY A 749 -16.21 -3.35 44.50
C GLY A 749 -15.37 -4.49 43.88
N LYS A 750 -14.69 -4.24 42.78
CA LYS A 750 -13.82 -5.21 42.12
C LYS A 750 -12.42 -5.16 42.70
N LYS A 751 -11.81 -6.34 42.94
CA LYS A 751 -10.43 -6.43 43.38
C LYS A 751 -9.49 -6.32 42.18
N ILE A 752 -8.89 -5.15 42.01
CA ILE A 752 -7.93 -4.88 40.95
C ILE A 752 -6.75 -4.09 41.49
N VAL A 753 -5.54 -4.47 41.09
CA VAL A 753 -4.28 -3.83 41.50
C VAL A 753 -3.34 -3.75 40.28
N GLY A 754 -2.26 -3.00 40.39
CA GLY A 754 -1.26 -2.96 39.32
C GLY A 754 -0.33 -1.76 39.41
N GLY A 755 0.55 -1.66 38.45
CA GLY A 755 1.52 -0.58 38.32
C GLY A 755 2.68 -0.96 37.40
N VAL A 756 3.60 -0.03 37.24
CA VAL A 756 4.87 -0.28 36.58
C VAL A 756 5.75 -1.15 37.45
N LEU A 757 6.38 -2.17 36.88
CA LEU A 757 7.27 -3.11 37.55
C LEU A 757 8.70 -2.91 37.09
N ILE A 758 9.62 -2.86 38.04
CA ILE A 758 11.07 -2.87 37.79
C ILE A 758 11.70 -4.03 38.54
N LYS A 759 12.52 -4.80 37.83
CA LYS A 759 13.34 -5.84 38.46
C LYS A 759 14.60 -5.23 39.02
N ASP A 760 14.90 -5.49 40.30
CA ASP A 760 16.17 -5.12 40.90
C ASP A 760 17.22 -6.20 40.59
N GLU A 761 18.32 -5.79 39.98
CA GLU A 761 19.41 -6.69 39.60
C GLU A 761 20.13 -7.33 40.80
N GLY A 762 20.14 -6.64 41.96
CA GLY A 762 20.81 -7.09 43.15
C GLY A 762 20.07 -8.18 43.91
N THR A 763 18.73 -8.08 43.97
CA THR A 763 17.87 -9.03 44.72
C THR A 763 17.12 -9.99 43.83
N SER A 764 17.11 -9.76 42.52
CA SER A 764 16.29 -10.49 41.55
C SER A 764 14.78 -10.41 41.79
N ASN A 765 14.31 -9.54 42.68
CA ASN A 765 12.91 -9.33 42.99
C ASN A 765 12.29 -8.26 42.06
N TRP A 766 11.00 -8.39 41.86
CA TRP A 766 10.19 -7.37 41.18
C TRP A 766 9.67 -6.37 42.21
N TYR A 767 9.80 -5.10 41.89
CA TYR A 767 9.34 -4.00 42.74
C TYR A 767 8.28 -3.19 42.00
N TYR A 768 7.28 -2.70 42.73
CA TYR A 768 6.27 -1.80 42.20
C TYR A 768 6.06 -0.62 43.10
N PRO A 769 5.71 0.56 42.59
CA PRO A 769 5.42 1.73 43.39
C PRO A 769 4.02 1.56 44.02
N GLY A 770 3.88 1.63 45.29
CA GLY A 770 2.58 1.62 45.97
C GLY A 770 1.71 2.87 45.71
N GLY A 771 2.12 3.81 44.86
CA GLY A 771 1.47 5.09 44.63
C GLY A 771 2.01 5.81 43.38
N VAL A 772 1.75 7.11 43.32
CA VAL A 772 2.17 8.03 42.25
C VAL A 772 3.70 8.12 42.20
N ILE A 773 4.28 8.13 41.01
CA ILE A 773 5.72 8.26 40.78
C ILE A 773 6.04 9.46 39.91
N GLU A 774 7.24 10.04 40.11
CA GLU A 774 7.76 11.15 39.32
C GLU A 774 8.85 10.70 38.31
N ASN A 775 9.54 9.63 38.61
CA ASN A 775 10.54 9.03 37.73
C ASN A 775 10.73 7.52 38.02
N THR A 776 11.46 6.83 37.17
CA THR A 776 11.79 5.39 37.30
C THR A 776 13.31 5.14 37.44
N ASP A 777 14.10 6.16 37.65
CA ASP A 777 15.57 6.04 37.81
C ASP A 777 15.95 5.48 39.19
N ASN A 778 15.12 5.75 40.19
CA ASN A 778 15.27 5.25 41.52
C ASN A 778 14.00 4.50 42.01
N ILE A 779 14.22 3.33 42.59
CA ILE A 779 13.15 2.47 43.15
C ILE A 779 13.16 2.47 44.70
N ASP A 780 13.86 3.41 45.32
CA ASP A 780 13.87 3.55 46.76
C ASP A 780 12.44 3.85 47.28
N GLY A 781 11.98 3.07 48.26
CA GLY A 781 10.61 3.17 48.75
C GLY A 781 9.56 2.37 47.98
N TRP A 782 9.93 1.68 46.87
CA TRP A 782 9.06 0.73 46.22
C TRP A 782 8.95 -0.57 47.03
N SER A 783 7.81 -1.21 46.95
CA SER A 783 7.56 -2.48 47.62
C SER A 783 7.92 -3.68 46.75
N ALA A 784 8.48 -4.72 47.34
CA ALA A 784 8.65 -5.97 46.61
C ALA A 784 7.26 -6.57 46.27
N LEU A 785 7.17 -7.13 45.05
CA LEU A 785 5.91 -7.72 44.58
C LEU A 785 5.69 -9.09 45.24
N HIS A 786 4.69 -9.20 46.09
CA HIS A 786 4.24 -10.39 46.77
C HIS A 786 2.83 -10.76 46.34
N LEU A 787 2.68 -11.74 45.43
CA LEU A 787 1.36 -12.12 44.91
C LEU A 787 0.47 -12.76 45.98
N GLU A 788 1.07 -13.36 46.98
CA GLU A 788 0.41 -13.93 48.18
C GLU A 788 -0.32 -12.87 49.04
N ALA A 789 0.10 -11.65 48.92
CA ALA A 789 -0.47 -10.53 49.69
C ALA A 789 -1.58 -9.79 48.91
N LEU A 790 -1.76 -10.08 47.62
CA LEU A 790 -2.73 -9.45 46.73
C LEU A 790 -3.96 -10.33 46.52
#